data_7ec2d0cf7d231af94a9516fe65e4d21a
#
_entry.id   7ec2d0cf7d231af94a9516fe65e4d21a
#
_cell.length_a   1.000
_cell.length_b   1.000
_cell.length_c   1.000
_cell.angle_alpha   90.00
_cell.angle_beta   90.00
_cell.angle_gamma   90.00
#
_symmetry.space_group_name_H-M   'P 1'
#
loop_
_entity.id
_entity.type
_entity.pdbx_description
1 polymer ?
#
loop_
_entity_poly.entity_id
_entity_poly.type
_entity_poly.pdbx_seq_one_letter_code
_entity_poly.pdbx_strand_id
1 'polypeptide(L)'
;MSSTPVVTPDITGTLPGAVVPLATAGSSDYTPTGVRFDVSIGGVPFMLTAGKDTPYVRQTAPIQKPQFDVSSQAGEQTLDQYWIRSQASWHRGAGVKFYEPGNSTNARLWEPGAELITEHRFESSCGVDVWTRDQATLLYRTALTGASAGLAYVTTGKLADGTDCVFTNEAGVINRRTAAGASTSYTGGTAPLTAIAVAGSKVLAGHAAGIDVGDANGSTMAALWTIASGATVVPYWVKGRIIASIGPSLYSLTLTPGGAIASTNIIHTHQDPSWVWSSVTDGPAAIYAAGYSGASSSIYKFTLQDATTGTLPTLGQAYEVAVMPTGEQVTALRSYLGGYLGLGTNMGVRVALMDTNGNINYGPLVVETAYPVYSVEGHGSFIYAAVQEGIDGLTGVVRVNLGQPLPHEDLRFAYATDAQTHDNGVPSSIAFFGTTDRVVLGVTGKGVYTQSATLLEATGYILSGRIRYKTVEKKAFRLADLRARVPAGTVALSALDENASEVNLITLGSNAADGTSIGLTQPAGNHEYLSFRTTLTCSGDGLTGPTLQSLQVKALPAPKRQRLIQYPLNCEDRETSATGVKFGFKGYAWQRIQAMELAEENNVVLQCQDFTNGETFSATIEQSEFARTAPRAADGSGNFAGTLKVTLRKLA
;
A
#
# COMPACT_ATOMS: atom_id res chain seq x y z
N MET A 1 3.01 -27.03 -4.99
CA MET A 1 2.70 -27.30 -6.42
C MET A 1 2.98 -28.77 -6.67
N SER A 2 1.94 -29.57 -6.85
CA SER A 2 2.08 -30.97 -7.23
C SER A 2 2.49 -30.98 -8.70
N SER A 3 3.72 -31.40 -9.00
CA SER A 3 4.14 -31.65 -10.35
C SER A 3 3.36 -32.84 -10.89
N THR A 4 2.51 -32.59 -11.86
CA THR A 4 1.88 -33.67 -12.63
C THR A 4 3.00 -34.53 -13.23
N PRO A 5 2.99 -35.84 -13.02
CA PRO A 5 4.06 -36.68 -13.56
C PRO A 5 4.04 -36.61 -15.09
N VAL A 6 5.15 -36.21 -15.65
CA VAL A 6 5.37 -36.33 -17.09
C VAL A 6 5.68 -37.77 -17.36
N VAL A 7 4.73 -38.47 -17.97
CA VAL A 7 4.97 -39.83 -18.48
C VAL A 7 5.76 -39.65 -19.76
N THR A 8 7.06 -39.84 -19.70
CA THR A 8 7.89 -40.06 -20.90
C THR A 8 7.65 -41.48 -21.35
N PRO A 9 7.04 -41.72 -22.49
CA PRO A 9 6.87 -43.07 -22.96
C PRO A 9 8.24 -43.63 -23.35
N ASP A 10 8.60 -44.69 -22.70
CA ASP A 10 9.61 -45.56 -23.26
C ASP A 10 9.10 -46.09 -24.60
N ILE A 11 9.87 -45.97 -25.63
CA ILE A 11 9.54 -46.54 -26.95
C ILE A 11 9.32 -48.06 -26.87
N THR A 12 9.70 -48.68 -25.76
CA THR A 12 9.44 -50.07 -25.39
C THR A 12 8.08 -50.28 -24.73
N GLY A 13 7.27 -49.23 -24.60
CA GLY A 13 5.82 -49.36 -24.45
C GLY A 13 5.31 -49.82 -23.12
N THR A 14 5.71 -49.21 -22.03
CA THR A 14 5.11 -49.52 -20.75
C THR A 14 4.49 -48.30 -20.06
N LEU A 15 3.42 -47.78 -20.64
CA LEU A 15 2.35 -47.25 -19.82
C LEU A 15 1.61 -48.46 -19.22
N PRO A 16 1.17 -48.46 -17.95
CA PRO A 16 0.26 -49.47 -17.43
C PRO A 16 -0.99 -49.49 -18.30
N GLY A 17 -1.22 -50.59 -19.01
CA GLY A 17 -2.29 -50.70 -19.98
C GLY A 17 -1.96 -50.27 -21.41
N ALA A 18 -0.77 -49.73 -21.64
CA ALA A 18 -0.36 -49.37 -23.00
C ALA A 18 -0.12 -50.61 -23.85
N VAL A 19 -0.50 -50.50 -25.10
CA VAL A 19 -0.21 -51.49 -26.10
C VAL A 19 1.28 -51.66 -26.19
N VAL A 20 1.75 -52.85 -25.96
CA VAL A 20 3.12 -53.21 -26.32
C VAL A 20 3.26 -53.00 -27.81
N PRO A 21 4.21 -52.14 -28.23
CA PRO A 21 4.40 -51.96 -29.65
C PRO A 21 4.85 -53.28 -30.25
N LEU A 22 4.05 -53.78 -31.08
CA LEU A 22 4.36 -54.17 -32.40
C LEU A 22 5.42 -55.26 -32.63
N ALA A 23 6.27 -55.55 -31.67
CA ALA A 23 7.42 -56.38 -31.98
C ALA A 23 7.46 -57.70 -31.22
N THR A 24 6.54 -57.97 -30.34
CA THR A 24 6.57 -59.20 -29.54
C THR A 24 5.53 -60.16 -29.93
N ALA A 25 5.54 -60.48 -31.08
CA ALA A 25 4.59 -61.52 -31.32
C ALA A 25 5.26 -62.78 -31.75
N GLY A 26 5.12 -63.71 -31.03
CA GLY A 26 5.09 -65.08 -31.53
C GLY A 26 3.83 -65.34 -32.34
N SER A 27 3.15 -64.34 -32.90
CA SER A 27 1.97 -64.50 -33.77
C SER A 27 2.29 -63.92 -35.17
N SER A 28 1.60 -64.42 -36.16
CA SER A 28 1.70 -63.96 -37.53
C SER A 28 1.29 -62.49 -37.76
N ASP A 29 0.93 -61.80 -36.72
CA ASP A 29 0.37 -60.43 -36.72
C ASP A 29 1.31 -59.42 -36.06
N TYR A 30 2.52 -59.30 -36.55
CA TYR A 30 3.47 -58.30 -36.04
C TYR A 30 3.65 -57.15 -37.04
N THR A 31 4.18 -56.01 -36.56
CA THR A 31 4.49 -54.88 -37.41
C THR A 31 5.89 -55.02 -37.96
N PRO A 32 6.04 -55.12 -39.25
CA PRO A 32 7.35 -55.15 -39.88
C PRO A 32 8.05 -53.80 -39.79
N THR A 33 9.36 -53.87 -39.89
CA THR A 33 10.22 -52.68 -39.99
C THR A 33 9.81 -51.79 -41.17
N GLY A 34 9.64 -50.47 -40.95
CA GLY A 34 9.33 -49.55 -42.02
C GLY A 34 7.89 -49.03 -42.05
N VAL A 35 7.06 -49.36 -41.09
CA VAL A 35 5.73 -48.75 -40.94
C VAL A 35 5.88 -47.31 -40.53
N ARG A 36 5.24 -46.40 -41.25
CA ARG A 36 5.15 -44.97 -40.91
C ARG A 36 3.78 -44.71 -40.31
N PHE A 37 3.80 -44.09 -39.13
CA PHE A 37 2.62 -43.58 -38.48
C PHE A 37 2.46 -42.08 -38.72
N ASP A 38 1.25 -41.59 -38.62
CA ASP A 38 0.97 -40.14 -38.80
C ASP A 38 1.10 -39.37 -37.52
N VAL A 39 0.74 -40.00 -36.37
CA VAL A 39 0.75 -39.32 -35.07
C VAL A 39 1.17 -40.32 -34.00
N SER A 40 1.92 -39.87 -32.99
CA SER A 40 2.18 -40.57 -31.75
C SER A 40 1.61 -39.76 -30.58
N ILE A 41 0.76 -40.38 -29.77
CA ILE A 41 0.14 -39.80 -28.58
C ILE A 41 0.58 -40.59 -27.36
N GLY A 42 1.40 -40.00 -26.49
CA GLY A 42 1.95 -40.71 -25.33
C GLY A 42 2.76 -41.97 -25.73
N GLY A 43 3.43 -41.96 -26.85
CA GLY A 43 4.17 -43.11 -27.39
C GLY A 43 3.33 -44.15 -28.12
N VAL A 44 2.00 -44.02 -28.10
CA VAL A 44 1.09 -44.90 -28.86
C VAL A 44 0.96 -44.36 -30.28
N PRO A 45 1.33 -45.18 -31.31
CA PRO A 45 1.31 -44.76 -32.69
C PRO A 45 -0.09 -44.93 -33.31
N PHE A 46 -0.47 -43.99 -34.18
CA PHE A 46 -1.73 -43.96 -34.90
C PHE A 46 -1.59 -43.55 -36.35
N MET A 47 -2.51 -44.05 -37.16
CA MET A 47 -2.76 -43.55 -38.52
C MET A 47 -3.97 -42.61 -38.47
N LEU A 48 -3.97 -41.55 -39.27
CA LEU A 48 -5.12 -40.65 -39.42
C LEU A 48 -6.19 -41.32 -40.33
N THR A 49 -7.45 -41.10 -39.98
CA THR A 49 -8.57 -41.53 -40.81
C THR A 49 -8.76 -40.59 -42.01
N ALA A 50 -8.87 -41.12 -43.19
CA ALA A 50 -9.05 -40.30 -44.42
C ALA A 50 -10.51 -39.95 -44.75
N GLY A 51 -11.43 -40.07 -43.81
CA GLY A 51 -12.87 -39.88 -44.01
C GLY A 51 -13.29 -38.39 -44.02
N LYS A 52 -14.23 -38.01 -44.91
CA LYS A 52 -14.78 -36.64 -44.94
C LYS A 52 -15.56 -36.28 -43.68
N ASP A 53 -16.12 -37.25 -42.98
CA ASP A 53 -16.99 -37.05 -41.80
C ASP A 53 -16.22 -36.94 -40.49
N THR A 54 -14.90 -37.12 -40.53
CA THR A 54 -14.02 -37.03 -39.34
C THR A 54 -12.83 -36.11 -39.66
N PRO A 55 -13.04 -34.81 -39.63
CA PRO A 55 -11.97 -33.87 -39.97
C PRO A 55 -10.91 -33.79 -38.89
N TYR A 56 -9.64 -33.64 -39.29
CA TYR A 56 -8.60 -33.11 -38.45
C TYR A 56 -8.93 -31.66 -38.13
N VAL A 57 -9.07 -31.30 -36.83
CA VAL A 57 -9.42 -29.96 -36.40
C VAL A 57 -8.34 -29.40 -35.50
N ARG A 58 -7.90 -28.20 -35.82
CA ARG A 58 -6.96 -27.44 -35.01
C ARG A 58 -7.58 -26.08 -34.69
N GLN A 59 -7.87 -25.84 -33.41
CA GLN A 59 -8.53 -24.61 -32.99
C GLN A 59 -7.84 -23.99 -31.79
N THR A 60 -8.01 -22.68 -31.63
CA THR A 60 -7.55 -21.95 -30.46
C THR A 60 -8.76 -21.66 -29.60
N ALA A 61 -8.84 -22.26 -28.42
CA ALA A 61 -9.89 -22.00 -27.46
C ALA A 61 -9.38 -21.09 -26.35
N PRO A 62 -10.17 -20.11 -25.88
CA PRO A 62 -9.85 -19.39 -24.67
C PRO A 62 -9.99 -20.36 -23.48
N ILE A 63 -9.05 -20.31 -22.54
CA ILE A 63 -9.25 -20.87 -21.21
C ILE A 63 -10.48 -20.18 -20.62
N GLN A 64 -11.24 -20.85 -19.80
CA GLN A 64 -12.49 -20.37 -19.20
C GLN A 64 -12.44 -18.87 -18.93
N LYS A 65 -13.40 -18.13 -19.46
CA LYS A 65 -13.58 -16.72 -19.11
C LYS A 65 -13.80 -16.67 -17.59
N PRO A 66 -13.02 -15.92 -16.81
CA PRO A 66 -13.35 -15.72 -15.42
C PRO A 66 -14.76 -15.18 -15.34
N GLN A 67 -15.65 -15.90 -14.69
CA GLN A 67 -17.00 -15.41 -14.43
C GLN A 67 -16.89 -14.33 -13.37
N PHE A 68 -17.22 -13.12 -13.73
CA PHE A 68 -17.36 -12.02 -12.81
C PHE A 68 -18.78 -12.06 -12.24
N ASP A 69 -18.88 -12.20 -10.94
CA ASP A 69 -20.16 -12.00 -10.27
C ASP A 69 -20.41 -10.49 -10.16
N VAL A 70 -21.25 -9.99 -11.05
CA VAL A 70 -21.60 -8.57 -11.18
C VAL A 70 -22.39 -8.06 -9.97
N SER A 71 -22.95 -8.96 -9.16
CA SER A 71 -23.86 -8.60 -8.09
C SER A 71 -23.20 -8.08 -6.81
N SER A 72 -21.87 -8.23 -6.67
CA SER A 72 -21.21 -8.06 -5.37
C SER A 72 -20.16 -6.96 -5.30
N GLN A 73 -20.06 -6.04 -6.28
CA GLN A 73 -18.90 -5.16 -6.38
C GLN A 73 -19.28 -3.68 -6.60
N ALA A 74 -19.25 -2.90 -5.52
CA ALA A 74 -19.14 -1.45 -5.64
C ALA A 74 -17.79 -1.08 -6.30
N GLY A 75 -17.82 -0.37 -7.42
CA GLY A 75 -16.65 0.14 -8.12
C GLY A 75 -16.06 -0.74 -9.22
N GLU A 76 -16.43 -2.01 -9.32
CA GLU A 76 -16.02 -2.90 -10.41
C GLU A 76 -17.26 -3.48 -11.09
N GLN A 77 -17.68 -2.90 -12.19
CA GLN A 77 -18.83 -3.35 -12.96
C GLN A 77 -18.38 -3.87 -14.33
N THR A 78 -19.14 -4.81 -14.89
CA THR A 78 -19.00 -5.20 -16.28
C THR A 78 -20.03 -4.44 -17.10
N LEU A 79 -19.56 -3.56 -17.97
CA LEU A 79 -20.38 -2.94 -19.00
C LEU A 79 -19.78 -3.33 -20.36
N ASP A 80 -20.58 -3.85 -21.26
CA ASP A 80 -20.14 -4.28 -22.59
C ASP A 80 -18.92 -5.24 -22.57
N GLN A 81 -18.88 -6.19 -21.63
CA GLN A 81 -17.79 -7.13 -21.41
C GLN A 81 -16.51 -6.54 -20.83
N TYR A 82 -16.44 -5.24 -20.54
CA TYR A 82 -15.31 -4.63 -19.85
C TYR A 82 -15.39 -4.82 -18.35
N TRP A 83 -14.27 -5.10 -17.74
CA TRP A 83 -14.05 -4.89 -16.31
C TRP A 83 -13.73 -3.43 -16.08
N ILE A 84 -14.44 -2.81 -15.17
CA ILE A 84 -14.33 -1.37 -14.92
C ILE A 84 -13.90 -1.12 -13.48
N ARG A 85 -12.89 -0.28 -13.32
CA ARG A 85 -12.53 0.30 -12.04
C ARG A 85 -12.69 1.82 -12.11
N SER A 86 -13.58 2.36 -11.28
CA SER A 86 -13.80 3.80 -11.16
C SER A 86 -13.33 4.30 -9.80
N GLN A 87 -12.74 5.49 -9.80
CA GLN A 87 -12.38 6.20 -8.58
C GLN A 87 -12.69 7.69 -8.77
N ALA A 88 -13.58 8.24 -7.95
CA ALA A 88 -14.01 9.63 -7.99
C ALA A 88 -13.61 10.42 -6.74
N SER A 89 -12.98 9.79 -5.77
CA SER A 89 -12.54 10.42 -4.52
C SER A 89 -11.36 9.66 -3.93
N TRP A 90 -10.57 10.31 -3.08
CA TRP A 90 -9.33 9.75 -2.48
C TRP A 90 -9.29 9.92 -0.96
N HIS A 91 -10.36 10.44 -0.35
CA HIS A 91 -10.41 10.86 1.07
C HIS A 91 -10.26 9.71 2.08
N ARG A 92 -10.27 8.44 1.63
CA ARG A 92 -9.98 7.27 2.48
C ARG A 92 -8.49 6.92 2.57
N GLY A 93 -7.63 7.75 1.96
CA GLY A 93 -6.19 7.76 2.21
C GLY A 93 -5.38 6.73 1.44
N ALA A 94 -4.09 6.78 1.71
CA ALA A 94 -3.06 5.99 1.08
C ALA A 94 -2.91 4.56 1.67
N GLY A 95 -1.94 3.80 1.16
CA GLY A 95 -1.50 2.52 1.72
C GLY A 95 -2.13 1.28 1.08
N VAL A 96 -2.81 1.40 -0.05
CA VAL A 96 -3.39 0.25 -0.77
C VAL A 96 -2.53 -0.08 -1.99
N LYS A 97 -1.78 -1.18 -1.91
CA LYS A 97 -0.96 -1.65 -3.04
C LYS A 97 -1.80 -2.34 -4.12
N PHE A 98 -2.78 -3.15 -3.73
CA PHE A 98 -3.68 -3.83 -4.67
C PHE A 98 -5.12 -3.48 -4.36
N TYR A 99 -5.87 -3.13 -5.40
CA TYR A 99 -7.32 -3.08 -5.29
C TYR A 99 -7.85 -4.51 -5.31
N GLU A 100 -8.07 -5.03 -4.14
CA GLU A 100 -8.80 -6.27 -3.95
C GLU A 100 -10.17 -5.90 -3.41
N PRO A 101 -11.24 -6.33 -4.06
CA PRO A 101 -12.53 -6.29 -3.42
C PRO A 101 -12.44 -7.19 -2.19
N GLY A 102 -12.95 -6.72 -1.09
CA GLY A 102 -13.01 -7.49 0.14
C GLY A 102 -13.56 -8.88 -0.18
N ASN A 103 -12.96 -9.92 0.39
CA ASN A 103 -13.39 -11.29 0.18
C ASN A 103 -14.89 -11.37 0.44
N SER A 104 -15.67 -11.32 -0.61
CA SER A 104 -17.11 -11.52 -0.56
C SER A 104 -17.41 -13.01 -0.37
N THR A 105 -17.07 -13.54 0.79
CA THR A 105 -17.86 -14.65 1.28
C THR A 105 -19.22 -14.06 1.61
N ASN A 106 -20.29 -14.69 1.19
CA ASN A 106 -21.68 -14.24 1.39
C ASN A 106 -22.01 -13.79 2.83
N ALA A 107 -21.22 -14.21 3.81
CA ALA A 107 -21.33 -13.77 5.20
C ALA A 107 -20.92 -12.31 5.44
N ARG A 108 -20.08 -11.72 4.58
CA ARG A 108 -19.61 -10.33 4.73
C ARG A 108 -20.41 -9.28 3.96
N LEU A 109 -21.34 -9.69 3.11
CA LEU A 109 -22.30 -8.78 2.46
C LEU A 109 -23.18 -8.05 3.47
N TRP A 110 -23.26 -8.54 4.71
CA TRP A 110 -24.04 -7.97 5.79
C TRP A 110 -23.25 -7.06 6.74
N GLU A 111 -21.92 -6.97 6.58
CA GLU A 111 -21.11 -6.04 7.36
C GLU A 111 -21.07 -4.67 6.68
N PRO A 112 -21.68 -3.64 7.28
CA PRO A 112 -21.64 -2.29 6.74
C PRO A 112 -20.17 -1.84 6.56
N GLY A 113 -19.79 -1.53 5.33
CA GLY A 113 -18.44 -1.06 5.00
C GLY A 113 -17.45 -2.13 4.53
N ALA A 114 -17.77 -3.42 4.53
CA ALA A 114 -16.91 -4.48 4.00
C ALA A 114 -16.61 -4.31 2.50
N GLU A 115 -17.56 -3.75 1.77
CA GLU A 115 -17.47 -3.47 0.33
C GLU A 115 -16.52 -2.31 0.01
N LEU A 116 -16.20 -1.47 0.99
CA LEU A 116 -15.56 -0.17 0.81
C LEU A 116 -14.08 -0.15 1.25
N ILE A 117 -13.47 -1.30 1.56
CA ILE A 117 -12.09 -1.34 2.11
C ILE A 117 -11.08 -0.65 1.19
N THR A 118 -11.23 -0.80 -0.13
CA THR A 118 -10.33 -0.20 -1.13
C THR A 118 -10.97 0.96 -1.89
N GLU A 119 -12.25 1.21 -1.68
CA GLU A 119 -12.93 2.34 -2.31
C GLU A 119 -12.38 3.66 -1.78
N HIS A 120 -12.15 4.61 -2.67
CA HIS A 120 -11.59 5.92 -2.36
C HIS A 120 -10.19 5.89 -1.70
N ARG A 121 -9.51 4.75 -1.73
CA ARG A 121 -8.12 4.59 -1.31
C ARG A 121 -7.18 4.53 -2.50
N PHE A 122 -5.89 4.77 -2.25
CA PHE A 122 -4.84 4.76 -3.27
C PHE A 122 -3.53 4.24 -2.68
N GLU A 123 -2.49 4.06 -3.50
CA GLU A 123 -1.21 3.56 -3.01
C GLU A 123 -0.43 4.66 -2.29
N SER A 124 -0.22 5.80 -2.94
CA SER A 124 0.55 6.91 -2.40
C SER A 124 0.21 8.23 -3.06
N SER A 125 0.52 9.34 -2.40
CA SER A 125 0.41 10.70 -2.94
C SER A 125 1.57 11.57 -2.47
N CYS A 126 1.88 12.59 -3.25
CA CYS A 126 2.90 13.57 -2.96
C CYS A 126 2.45 14.94 -3.47
N GLY A 127 2.50 15.96 -2.63
CA GLY A 127 2.15 17.34 -3.03
C GLY A 127 0.68 17.56 -3.38
N VAL A 128 -0.23 16.65 -3.02
CA VAL A 128 -1.65 16.70 -3.37
C VAL A 128 -2.52 16.60 -2.12
N ASP A 129 -3.51 17.49 -1.99
CA ASP A 129 -4.58 17.40 -1.00
C ASP A 129 -5.68 16.46 -1.53
N VAL A 130 -5.92 15.38 -0.79
CA VAL A 130 -6.86 14.31 -1.13
C VAL A 130 -8.11 14.28 -0.23
N TRP A 131 -8.20 15.18 0.75
CA TRP A 131 -9.20 15.10 1.81
C TRP A 131 -10.56 15.69 1.45
N THR A 132 -10.62 16.50 0.42
CA THR A 132 -11.88 17.00 -0.10
C THR A 132 -12.55 15.90 -0.94
N ARG A 133 -13.81 15.60 -0.67
CA ARG A 133 -14.57 14.62 -1.43
C ARG A 133 -14.69 15.02 -2.90
N ASP A 134 -14.65 14.03 -3.76
CA ASP A 134 -14.87 14.14 -5.20
C ASP A 134 -13.86 15.02 -5.94
N GLN A 135 -12.73 15.32 -5.29
CA GLN A 135 -11.63 16.04 -5.91
C GLN A 135 -10.28 15.81 -5.23
N ALA A 136 -9.21 16.04 -5.98
CA ALA A 136 -7.86 16.19 -5.45
C ALA A 136 -7.19 17.39 -6.09
N THR A 137 -6.48 18.19 -5.28
CA THR A 137 -5.84 19.45 -5.68
C THR A 137 -4.41 19.48 -5.20
N LEU A 138 -3.60 20.41 -5.74
CA LEU A 138 -2.25 20.62 -5.23
C LEU A 138 -2.28 21.22 -3.81
N LEU A 139 -1.35 20.76 -2.97
CA LEU A 139 -1.08 21.36 -1.66
C LEU A 139 -0.42 22.74 -1.81
N TYR A 140 -0.44 23.51 -0.73
CA TYR A 140 0.36 24.73 -0.66
C TYR A 140 1.83 24.41 -0.47
N ARG A 141 2.69 25.11 -1.20
CA ARG A 141 4.15 24.93 -1.22
C ARG A 141 4.77 25.25 0.13
N THR A 142 5.71 24.44 0.58
CA THR A 142 6.59 24.78 1.70
C THR A 142 7.89 25.44 1.23
N ALA A 143 8.40 26.39 2.00
CA ALA A 143 9.64 27.07 1.71
C ALA A 143 10.48 27.25 2.99
N LEU A 144 11.80 27.18 2.85
CA LEU A 144 12.74 27.50 3.92
C LEU A 144 12.62 29.00 4.27
N THR A 145 12.22 29.30 5.50
CA THR A 145 12.05 30.67 6.00
C THR A 145 13.10 31.07 7.03
N GLY A 146 13.78 30.12 7.64
CA GLY A 146 14.87 30.37 8.57
C GLY A 146 15.89 29.24 8.50
N ALA A 147 17.11 29.55 8.01
CA ALA A 147 18.18 28.55 7.93
C ALA A 147 18.79 28.27 9.31
N SER A 148 19.08 27.00 9.62
CA SER A 148 19.77 26.58 10.83
C SER A 148 20.65 25.39 10.56
N ALA A 149 21.92 25.47 10.88
CA ALA A 149 22.85 24.35 10.78
C ALA A 149 22.76 23.37 11.96
N GLY A 150 22.00 23.71 13.01
CA GLY A 150 21.79 22.89 14.20
C GLY A 150 20.35 22.38 14.33
N LEU A 151 19.94 22.15 15.58
CA LEU A 151 18.56 21.79 15.89
C LEU A 151 17.61 22.94 15.54
N ALA A 152 16.49 22.62 14.95
CA ALA A 152 15.46 23.58 14.57
C ALA A 152 14.13 23.14 15.19
N TYR A 153 13.75 23.74 16.32
CA TYR A 153 12.47 23.50 16.96
C TYR A 153 11.45 24.55 16.58
N VAL A 154 10.19 24.14 16.50
CA VAL A 154 9.06 25.05 16.30
C VAL A 154 7.95 24.73 17.30
N THR A 155 7.22 25.74 17.75
CA THR A 155 6.05 25.58 18.60
C THR A 155 5.03 26.69 18.35
N THR A 156 3.75 26.34 18.41
CA THR A 156 2.65 27.31 18.27
C THR A 156 2.59 28.24 19.47
N GLY A 157 2.36 29.50 19.25
CA GLY A 157 2.21 30.51 20.28
C GLY A 157 1.17 31.57 19.93
N LYS A 158 0.89 32.42 20.92
CA LYS A 158 -0.06 33.50 20.78
C LYS A 158 0.48 34.77 21.48
N LEU A 159 0.37 35.91 20.83
CA LEU A 159 0.71 37.18 21.40
C LEU A 159 -0.38 37.67 22.38
N ALA A 160 -0.06 38.67 23.20
CA ALA A 160 -1.02 39.23 24.17
C ALA A 160 -2.22 39.90 23.49
N ASP A 161 -2.08 40.38 22.27
CA ASP A 161 -3.16 40.95 21.45
C ASP A 161 -4.02 39.89 20.76
N GLY A 162 -3.71 38.60 20.99
CA GLY A 162 -4.40 37.47 20.36
C GLY A 162 -3.84 37.09 19.00
N THR A 163 -2.84 37.77 18.44
CA THR A 163 -2.20 37.43 17.18
C THR A 163 -1.50 36.06 17.25
N ASP A 164 -1.80 35.17 16.32
CA ASP A 164 -1.16 33.88 16.22
C ASP A 164 0.28 34.01 15.72
N CYS A 165 1.18 33.30 16.37
CA CYS A 165 2.59 33.27 16.01
C CYS A 165 3.17 31.87 16.22
N VAL A 166 4.37 31.66 15.71
CA VAL A 166 5.18 30.48 15.92
C VAL A 166 6.52 30.90 16.50
N PHE A 167 6.96 30.23 17.54
CA PHE A 167 8.32 30.37 18.07
C PHE A 167 9.19 29.30 17.46
N THR A 168 10.37 29.74 16.99
CA THR A 168 11.32 28.85 16.29
C THR A 168 12.69 28.95 16.94
N ASN A 169 13.44 27.85 16.96
CA ASN A 169 14.87 27.86 17.24
C ASN A 169 15.63 27.84 15.90
N GLU A 170 16.39 28.87 15.66
CA GLU A 170 17.22 28.99 14.46
C GLU A 170 18.66 29.31 14.89
N ALA A 171 19.57 28.37 14.67
CA ALA A 171 20.99 28.51 15.04
C ALA A 171 21.22 28.88 16.54
N GLY A 172 20.37 28.33 17.43
CA GLY A 172 20.45 28.60 18.88
C GLY A 172 19.78 29.90 19.34
N VAL A 173 19.13 30.62 18.44
CA VAL A 173 18.38 31.84 18.75
C VAL A 173 16.89 31.56 18.61
N ILE A 174 16.10 32.03 19.56
CA ILE A 174 14.64 31.96 19.46
C ILE A 174 14.17 33.12 18.58
N ASN A 175 13.35 32.79 17.59
CA ASN A 175 12.67 33.77 16.75
C ASN A 175 11.15 33.59 16.91
N ARG A 176 10.45 34.71 17.02
CA ARG A 176 9.02 34.80 16.91
C ARG A 176 8.66 35.16 15.48
N ARG A 177 7.83 34.32 14.85
CA ARG A 177 7.34 34.53 13.48
C ARG A 177 5.83 34.67 13.48
N THR A 178 5.31 35.71 12.82
CA THR A 178 3.87 35.87 12.61
C THR A 178 3.43 35.26 11.28
N ALA A 179 2.15 35.00 11.12
CA ALA A 179 1.57 34.49 9.87
C ALA A 179 1.78 35.46 8.69
N ALA A 180 1.93 36.77 8.96
CA ALA A 180 2.23 37.79 7.97
C ALA A 180 3.71 37.82 7.52
N GLY A 181 4.58 36.99 8.11
CA GLY A 181 6.00 36.90 7.75
C GLY A 181 6.94 37.78 8.60
N ALA A 182 6.43 38.57 9.54
CA ALA A 182 7.31 39.33 10.44
C ALA A 182 8.07 38.40 11.38
N SER A 183 9.35 38.66 11.60
CA SER A 183 10.23 37.93 12.51
C SER A 183 10.84 38.85 13.55
N THR A 184 10.91 38.38 14.80
CA THR A 184 11.57 39.07 15.91
C THR A 184 12.48 38.10 16.63
N SER A 185 13.78 38.39 16.69
CA SER A 185 14.76 37.53 17.39
C SER A 185 14.83 37.90 18.88
N TYR A 186 14.99 36.91 19.72
CA TYR A 186 15.22 37.08 21.15
C TYR A 186 16.73 37.14 21.45
N THR A 187 17.09 37.96 22.38
CA THR A 187 18.47 38.06 22.90
C THR A 187 18.55 37.53 24.33
N GLY A 188 19.74 37.18 24.82
CA GLY A 188 19.98 36.74 26.20
C GLY A 188 19.68 35.27 26.50
N GLY A 189 19.31 34.49 25.51
CA GLY A 189 19.09 33.03 25.70
C GLY A 189 20.39 32.23 25.76
N THR A 190 20.37 31.12 26.46
CA THR A 190 21.49 30.17 26.62
C THR A 190 21.47 29.12 25.52
N ALA A 191 22.48 29.09 24.67
CA ALA A 191 22.62 28.06 23.61
C ALA A 191 23.60 26.95 24.02
N PRO A 192 23.50 25.72 23.47
CA PRO A 192 22.49 25.26 22.52
C PRO A 192 21.15 24.95 23.19
N LEU A 193 20.05 25.20 22.47
CA LEU A 193 18.69 24.88 22.95
C LEU A 193 18.36 23.40 22.73
N THR A 194 17.64 22.80 23.68
CA THR A 194 17.21 21.41 23.63
C THR A 194 15.74 21.26 23.23
N ALA A 195 14.91 22.23 23.58
CA ALA A 195 13.50 22.29 23.22
C ALA A 195 12.93 23.70 23.45
N ILE A 196 11.75 23.96 22.87
CA ILE A 196 10.96 25.18 23.12
C ILE A 196 9.55 24.75 23.53
N ALA A 197 8.98 25.44 24.54
CA ALA A 197 7.58 25.28 24.91
C ALA A 197 6.94 26.66 25.11
N VAL A 198 5.62 26.76 25.01
CA VAL A 198 4.87 28.00 25.26
C VAL A 198 3.96 27.79 26.47
N ALA A 199 4.08 28.68 27.42
CA ALA A 199 3.36 28.71 28.69
C ALA A 199 2.48 29.96 28.78
N GLY A 200 1.32 29.95 28.15
CA GLY A 200 0.46 31.12 28.05
C GLY A 200 1.13 32.26 27.27
N SER A 201 1.44 33.37 27.94
CA SER A 201 2.14 34.53 27.35
C SER A 201 3.67 34.45 27.47
N LYS A 202 4.21 33.31 27.88
CA LYS A 202 5.65 33.09 28.06
C LYS A 202 6.16 32.05 27.07
N VAL A 203 7.37 32.23 26.58
CA VAL A 203 8.12 31.23 25.84
C VAL A 203 9.23 30.66 26.72
N LEU A 204 9.35 29.35 26.76
CA LEU A 204 10.32 28.60 27.54
C LEU A 204 11.35 27.97 26.61
N ALA A 205 12.60 28.04 26.96
CA ALA A 205 13.69 27.42 26.24
C ALA A 205 14.50 26.51 27.17
N GLY A 206 14.54 25.22 26.87
CA GLY A 206 15.39 24.27 27.56
C GLY A 206 16.81 24.30 27.04
N HIS A 207 17.79 24.10 27.94
CA HIS A 207 19.22 23.98 27.59
C HIS A 207 19.95 23.14 28.66
N ALA A 208 21.24 22.86 28.46
CA ALA A 208 22.01 21.99 29.35
C ALA A 208 22.18 22.51 30.80
N ALA A 209 21.94 23.80 31.06
CA ALA A 209 22.07 24.41 32.37
C ALA A 209 20.71 24.80 33.01
N GLY A 210 19.57 24.50 32.34
CA GLY A 210 18.26 24.83 32.91
C GLY A 210 17.20 25.21 31.87
N ILE A 211 16.38 26.18 32.26
CA ILE A 211 15.29 26.74 31.44
C ILE A 211 15.38 28.25 31.45
N ASP A 212 15.40 28.85 30.29
CA ASP A 212 15.23 30.30 30.10
C ASP A 212 13.76 30.63 29.80
N VAL A 213 13.33 31.84 30.15
CA VAL A 213 11.97 32.33 29.87
C VAL A 213 12.02 33.73 29.24
N GLY A 214 11.13 33.96 28.29
CA GLY A 214 10.87 35.27 27.68
C GLY A 214 9.37 35.53 27.60
N ASP A 215 9.01 36.82 27.46
CA ASP A 215 7.62 37.19 27.15
C ASP A 215 7.32 36.94 25.67
N ALA A 216 6.14 36.40 25.38
CA ALA A 216 5.72 36.17 23.99
C ALA A 216 5.74 37.45 23.15
N ASN A 217 5.45 38.60 23.74
CA ASN A 217 5.52 39.89 23.11
C ASN A 217 6.91 40.55 23.21
N GLY A 218 7.83 39.96 23.97
CA GLY A 218 9.16 40.46 24.21
C GLY A 218 10.17 40.15 23.10
N SER A 219 11.42 40.45 23.40
CA SER A 219 12.58 40.13 22.56
C SER A 219 13.81 39.73 23.38
N THR A 220 13.61 39.39 24.67
CA THR A 220 14.69 39.00 25.58
C THR A 220 14.32 37.73 26.34
N MET A 221 15.31 36.88 26.57
CA MET A 221 15.24 35.71 27.43
C MET A 221 16.03 35.98 28.71
N ALA A 222 15.58 35.38 29.81
CA ALA A 222 16.27 35.42 31.10
C ALA A 222 16.20 34.02 31.73
N ALA A 223 17.18 33.69 32.57
CA ALA A 223 17.18 32.44 33.30
C ALA A 223 15.96 32.32 34.23
N LEU A 224 15.17 31.28 34.05
CA LEU A 224 14.05 30.96 34.92
C LEU A 224 14.43 29.91 36.00
N TRP A 225 15.11 28.86 35.56
CA TRP A 225 15.53 27.76 36.42
C TRP A 225 16.93 27.29 36.03
N THR A 226 17.81 27.23 36.99
CA THR A 226 19.20 26.81 36.79
C THR A 226 19.47 25.50 37.54
N ILE A 227 20.16 24.58 36.88
CA ILE A 227 20.58 23.30 37.45
C ILE A 227 22.12 23.19 37.42
N ALA A 228 22.65 22.47 38.42
CA ALA A 228 24.11 22.27 38.48
C ALA A 228 24.66 21.17 37.58
N SER A 229 23.80 20.32 37.01
CA SER A 229 24.19 19.23 36.14
C SER A 229 24.16 19.66 34.68
N GLY A 230 25.15 19.30 33.85
CA GLY A 230 25.15 19.50 32.42
C GLY A 230 24.20 18.55 31.65
N ALA A 231 23.11 18.09 32.26
CA ALA A 231 22.16 17.20 31.66
C ALA A 231 21.13 17.96 30.81
N THR A 232 20.71 17.38 29.69
CA THR A 232 19.69 17.94 28.79
C THR A 232 18.38 18.17 29.53
N VAL A 233 17.87 19.40 29.52
CA VAL A 233 16.58 19.77 30.11
C VAL A 233 15.57 20.02 28.99
N VAL A 234 14.45 19.27 29.01
CA VAL A 234 13.36 19.47 28.06
C VAL A 234 12.11 19.93 28.80
N PRO A 235 11.68 21.18 28.63
CA PRO A 235 10.47 21.71 29.24
C PRO A 235 9.22 21.39 28.43
N TYR A 236 8.14 21.03 29.16
CA TYR A 236 6.80 20.85 28.63
C TYR A 236 5.81 21.69 29.43
N TRP A 237 4.90 22.37 28.77
CA TRP A 237 3.82 23.09 29.44
C TRP A 237 2.54 22.27 29.44
N VAL A 238 2.14 21.78 30.62
CA VAL A 238 0.97 20.88 30.76
C VAL A 238 0.19 21.24 32.04
N LYS A 239 -1.13 21.34 31.92
CA LYS A 239 -2.05 21.60 33.05
C LYS A 239 -1.60 22.75 33.98
N GLY A 240 -1.13 23.87 33.40
CA GLY A 240 -0.77 25.07 34.14
C GLY A 240 0.59 25.01 34.86
N ARG A 241 1.43 24.02 34.56
CA ARG A 241 2.78 23.86 35.15
C ARG A 241 3.81 23.47 34.09
N ILE A 242 5.06 23.67 34.40
CA ILE A 242 6.16 23.15 33.63
C ILE A 242 6.51 21.77 34.15
N ILE A 243 6.51 20.77 33.25
CA ILE A 243 7.17 19.49 33.53
C ILE A 243 8.50 19.50 32.80
N ALA A 244 9.59 19.29 33.50
CA ALA A 244 10.93 19.25 32.94
C ALA A 244 11.50 17.85 33.05
N SER A 245 11.99 17.28 31.95
CA SER A 245 12.71 16.01 31.99
C SER A 245 14.22 16.24 32.07
N ILE A 246 14.87 15.49 32.99
CA ILE A 246 16.33 15.50 33.19
C ILE A 246 16.78 14.06 33.43
N GLY A 247 17.36 13.43 32.40
CA GLY A 247 17.70 12.01 32.47
C GLY A 247 16.48 11.16 32.86
N PRO A 248 16.59 10.27 33.88
CA PRO A 248 15.49 9.42 34.32
C PRO A 248 14.44 10.13 35.19
N SER A 249 14.64 11.43 35.51
CA SER A 249 13.79 12.17 36.47
C SER A 249 12.88 13.16 35.77
N LEU A 250 11.65 13.27 36.26
CA LEU A 250 10.67 14.30 35.89
C LEU A 250 10.48 15.28 37.07
N TYR A 251 10.56 16.55 36.77
CA TYR A 251 10.36 17.65 37.68
C TYR A 251 9.07 18.41 37.35
N SER A 252 8.32 18.80 38.38
CA SER A 252 7.19 19.71 38.27
C SER A 252 7.59 21.07 38.82
N LEU A 253 7.52 22.11 37.99
CA LEU A 253 7.73 23.49 38.41
C LEU A 253 6.41 24.24 38.26
N THR A 254 6.03 24.94 39.34
CA THR A 254 4.87 25.83 39.35
C THR A 254 5.35 27.28 39.30
N LEU A 255 4.59 28.13 38.62
CA LEU A 255 4.92 29.54 38.49
C LEU A 255 4.04 30.39 39.42
N THR A 256 4.62 31.45 39.95
CA THR A 256 3.85 32.53 40.56
C THR A 256 3.10 33.34 39.49
N PRO A 257 2.08 34.14 39.87
CA PRO A 257 1.44 35.05 38.93
C PRO A 257 2.42 36.01 38.21
N GLY A 258 3.54 36.31 38.83
CA GLY A 258 4.62 37.14 38.26
C GLY A 258 5.56 36.38 37.29
N GLY A 259 5.36 35.05 37.14
CA GLY A 259 6.15 34.24 36.21
C GLY A 259 7.46 33.68 36.80
N ALA A 260 7.77 33.91 38.09
CA ALA A 260 8.90 33.27 38.78
C ALA A 260 8.53 31.85 39.26
N ILE A 261 9.53 31.02 39.58
CA ILE A 261 9.29 29.70 40.14
C ILE A 261 8.73 29.82 41.57
N ALA A 262 7.56 29.22 41.80
CA ALA A 262 6.94 29.10 43.12
C ALA A 262 7.37 27.84 43.82
N SER A 263 7.47 26.71 43.15
CA SER A 263 7.93 25.44 43.69
C SER A 263 8.59 24.56 42.62
N THR A 264 9.50 23.70 43.07
CA THR A 264 10.17 22.69 42.22
C THR A 264 10.15 21.37 42.99
N ASN A 265 9.55 20.35 42.39
CA ASN A 265 9.45 19.01 43.00
C ASN A 265 9.79 17.92 41.96
N ILE A 266 10.52 16.90 42.39
CA ILE A 266 10.66 15.67 41.61
C ILE A 266 9.34 14.91 41.75
N ILE A 267 8.67 14.64 40.64
CA ILE A 267 7.40 13.91 40.64
C ILE A 267 7.60 12.42 40.38
N HIS A 268 8.68 12.07 39.69
CA HIS A 268 9.04 10.68 39.42
C HIS A 268 10.50 10.58 39.00
N THR A 269 11.16 9.50 39.47
CA THR A 269 12.47 9.07 38.96
C THR A 269 12.34 7.61 38.57
N HIS A 270 12.60 7.31 37.29
CA HIS A 270 12.54 5.95 36.77
C HIS A 270 13.67 5.10 37.40
N GLN A 271 13.41 3.81 37.68
CA GLN A 271 14.37 2.92 38.34
C GLN A 271 15.59 2.61 37.47
N ASP A 272 15.41 2.57 36.14
CA ASP A 272 16.50 2.41 35.20
C ASP A 272 17.19 3.77 34.98
N PRO A 273 18.48 3.90 35.33
CA PRO A 273 19.21 5.16 35.17
C PRO A 273 19.48 5.54 33.71
N SER A 274 19.34 4.59 32.77
CA SER A 274 19.46 4.84 31.32
C SER A 274 18.12 5.26 30.68
N TRP A 275 17.06 5.38 31.47
CA TRP A 275 15.76 5.81 30.99
C TRP A 275 15.79 7.26 30.47
N VAL A 276 15.21 7.46 29.28
CA VAL A 276 15.07 8.78 28.66
C VAL A 276 13.58 9.10 28.50
N TRP A 277 13.14 10.19 29.12
CA TRP A 277 11.81 10.73 28.88
C TRP A 277 11.78 11.46 27.55
N SER A 278 11.02 10.95 26.59
CA SER A 278 10.97 11.46 25.21
C SER A 278 9.91 12.54 25.01
N SER A 279 8.76 12.43 25.67
CA SER A 279 7.66 13.37 25.49
C SER A 279 6.70 13.38 26.67
N VAL A 280 6.11 14.56 26.93
CA VAL A 280 5.07 14.73 27.96
C VAL A 280 3.89 15.49 27.33
N THR A 281 2.68 15.03 27.59
CA THR A 281 1.44 15.67 27.13
C THR A 281 0.38 15.66 28.22
N ASP A 282 -0.59 16.55 28.12
CA ASP A 282 -1.77 16.52 28.96
C ASP A 282 -2.88 15.64 28.35
N GLY A 283 -3.77 15.18 29.19
CA GLY A 283 -4.99 14.50 28.79
C GLY A 283 -6.17 14.93 29.66
N PRO A 284 -7.37 14.40 29.42
CA PRO A 284 -8.56 14.79 30.19
C PRO A 284 -8.41 14.58 31.69
N ALA A 285 -7.93 13.42 32.11
CA ALA A 285 -7.88 12.97 33.51
C ALA A 285 -6.47 12.93 34.13
N ALA A 286 -5.42 13.07 33.33
CA ALA A 286 -4.04 12.86 33.76
C ALA A 286 -3.02 13.64 32.91
N ILE A 287 -1.78 13.67 33.35
CA ILE A 287 -0.61 14.00 32.55
C ILE A 287 0.03 12.69 32.10
N TYR A 288 0.47 12.59 30.88
CA TYR A 288 1.12 11.42 30.31
C TYR A 288 2.55 11.72 29.94
N ALA A 289 3.45 10.82 30.30
CA ALA A 289 4.87 10.89 29.93
C ALA A 289 5.30 9.58 29.29
N ALA A 290 5.91 9.64 28.15
CA ALA A 290 6.53 8.50 27.48
C ALA A 290 8.04 8.54 27.64
N GLY A 291 8.64 7.36 27.69
CA GLY A 291 10.07 7.21 27.70
C GLY A 291 10.49 5.81 27.25
N TYR A 292 11.79 5.63 27.15
CA TYR A 292 12.37 4.37 26.73
C TYR A 292 13.77 4.17 27.32
N SER A 293 14.18 2.90 27.38
CA SER A 293 15.55 2.48 27.63
C SER A 293 15.82 1.22 26.81
N GLY A 294 16.83 1.26 25.94
CA GLY A 294 17.14 0.17 25.01
C GLY A 294 15.92 -0.22 24.17
N ALA A 295 15.50 -1.48 24.25
CA ALA A 295 14.36 -2.01 23.50
C ALA A 295 13.00 -1.87 24.21
N SER A 296 12.98 -1.33 25.42
CA SER A 296 11.76 -1.16 26.24
C SER A 296 11.27 0.28 26.17
N SER A 297 9.96 0.46 26.01
CA SER A 297 9.32 1.76 26.03
C SER A 297 7.94 1.67 26.65
N SER A 298 7.59 2.66 27.47
CA SER A 298 6.33 2.69 28.19
C SER A 298 5.78 4.10 28.30
N ILE A 299 4.47 4.19 28.51
CA ILE A 299 3.76 5.43 28.78
C ILE A 299 3.25 5.37 30.21
N TYR A 300 3.56 6.41 30.99
CA TYR A 300 3.14 6.59 32.38
C TYR A 300 2.07 7.66 32.47
N LYS A 301 1.09 7.47 33.35
CA LYS A 301 0.14 8.51 33.72
C LYS A 301 0.41 9.02 35.15
N PHE A 302 0.20 10.32 35.31
CA PHE A 302 0.16 11.00 36.62
C PHE A 302 -1.25 11.52 36.82
N THR A 303 -1.99 10.91 37.74
CA THR A 303 -3.38 11.32 38.01
C THR A 303 -3.39 12.71 38.65
N LEU A 304 -4.41 13.49 38.34
CA LEU A 304 -4.65 14.78 38.94
C LEU A 304 -5.55 14.58 40.16
N GLN A 305 -5.08 14.99 41.32
CA GLN A 305 -5.89 14.98 42.54
C GLN A 305 -6.59 16.34 42.68
N ASP A 306 -7.79 16.33 43.27
CA ASP A 306 -8.60 17.53 43.39
C ASP A 306 -7.83 18.70 44.00
N ALA A 307 -7.93 19.84 43.37
CA ALA A 307 -7.34 21.08 43.81
C ALA A 307 -8.29 21.80 44.77
N THR A 308 -7.75 22.38 45.84
CA THR A 308 -8.46 23.42 46.57
C THR A 308 -8.66 24.63 45.63
N THR A 309 -9.80 25.31 45.72
CA THR A 309 -10.10 26.48 44.88
C THR A 309 -8.90 27.45 44.81
N GLY A 310 -8.43 27.73 43.59
CA GLY A 310 -7.32 28.63 43.33
C GLY A 310 -5.93 28.01 43.35
N THR A 311 -5.79 26.70 43.56
CA THR A 311 -4.49 25.98 43.49
C THR A 311 -4.47 25.02 42.28
N LEU A 312 -3.28 24.70 41.78
CA LEU A 312 -3.12 23.66 40.78
C LEU A 312 -3.34 22.28 41.40
N PRO A 313 -4.01 21.33 40.72
CA PRO A 313 -4.16 19.97 41.18
C PRO A 313 -2.81 19.35 41.54
N THR A 314 -2.74 18.58 42.62
CA THR A 314 -1.55 17.82 42.96
C THR A 314 -1.40 16.62 42.01
N LEU A 315 -0.15 16.25 41.74
CA LEU A 315 0.13 15.07 40.90
C LEU A 315 0.20 13.82 41.79
N GLY A 316 -0.54 12.81 41.45
CA GLY A 316 -0.47 11.48 42.06
C GLY A 316 0.79 10.71 41.61
N GLN A 317 0.88 9.48 42.09
CA GLN A 317 1.97 8.58 41.67
C GLN A 317 1.93 8.28 40.16
N ALA A 318 3.09 7.95 39.64
CA ALA A 318 3.23 7.47 38.27
C ALA A 318 2.70 6.03 38.17
N TYR A 319 1.84 5.78 37.19
CA TYR A 319 1.36 4.45 36.83
C TYR A 319 1.67 4.17 35.36
N GLU A 320 2.28 3.04 35.11
CA GLU A 320 2.47 2.54 33.74
C GLU A 320 1.11 2.16 33.14
N VAL A 321 0.73 2.76 32.02
CA VAL A 321 -0.59 2.58 31.40
C VAL A 321 -0.53 1.97 30.01
N ALA A 322 0.64 1.96 29.38
CA ALA A 322 0.88 1.27 28.13
C ALA A 322 2.35 0.85 28.03
N VAL A 323 2.57 -0.38 27.61
CA VAL A 323 3.89 -0.93 27.25
C VAL A 323 3.91 -1.14 25.76
N MET A 324 4.94 -0.63 25.09
CA MET A 324 5.08 -0.78 23.65
C MET A 324 5.63 -2.17 23.29
N PRO A 325 5.40 -2.65 22.07
CA PRO A 325 6.06 -3.85 21.58
C PRO A 325 7.58 -3.74 21.70
N THR A 326 8.24 -4.87 21.97
CA THR A 326 9.70 -4.90 22.12
C THR A 326 10.42 -4.33 20.89
N GLY A 327 11.31 -3.37 21.11
CA GLY A 327 12.04 -2.66 20.05
C GLY A 327 11.33 -1.42 19.51
N GLU A 328 10.07 -1.20 19.86
CA GLU A 328 9.37 0.03 19.51
C GLU A 328 9.52 1.06 20.64
N GLN A 329 10.02 2.25 20.29
CA GLN A 329 10.27 3.34 21.24
C GLN A 329 9.33 4.51 20.91
N VAL A 330 8.61 5.01 21.92
CA VAL A 330 7.81 6.24 21.77
C VAL A 330 8.73 7.44 21.80
N THR A 331 8.71 8.23 20.75
CA THR A 331 9.55 9.43 20.55
C THR A 331 8.75 10.72 20.67
N ALA A 332 7.44 10.68 20.46
CA ALA A 332 6.55 11.83 20.59
C ALA A 332 5.16 11.43 21.08
N LEU A 333 4.55 12.27 21.87
CA LEU A 333 3.16 12.16 22.33
C LEU A 333 2.40 13.46 22.12
N ARG A 334 1.17 13.38 21.66
CA ARG A 334 0.25 14.52 21.58
C ARG A 334 -1.18 14.10 21.90
N SER A 335 -1.73 14.63 22.95
CA SER A 335 -3.16 14.51 23.27
C SER A 335 -3.96 15.48 22.38
N TYR A 336 -5.07 15.01 21.83
CA TYR A 336 -5.89 15.80 20.93
C TYR A 336 -7.38 15.43 21.02
N LEU A 337 -8.27 16.39 20.76
CA LEU A 337 -9.74 16.25 20.79
C LEU A 337 -10.28 15.53 22.04
N GLY A 338 -9.61 15.71 23.18
CA GLY A 338 -10.06 15.24 24.49
C GLY A 338 -10.02 13.73 24.73
N GLY A 339 -9.81 12.90 23.74
CA GLY A 339 -9.79 11.43 23.88
C GLY A 339 -8.74 10.73 23.04
N TYR A 340 -8.22 11.36 22.01
CA TYR A 340 -7.19 10.79 21.15
C TYR A 340 -5.79 11.11 21.66
N LEU A 341 -4.88 10.21 21.43
CA LEU A 341 -3.46 10.37 21.67
C LEU A 341 -2.69 9.96 20.42
N GLY A 342 -2.01 10.90 19.77
CA GLY A 342 -1.06 10.62 18.71
C GLY A 342 0.27 10.18 19.28
N LEU A 343 0.80 9.07 18.78
CA LEU A 343 2.09 8.52 19.17
C LEU A 343 3.01 8.50 17.95
N GLY A 344 4.13 9.23 18.06
CA GLY A 344 5.27 9.03 17.19
C GLY A 344 6.20 7.98 17.80
N THR A 345 6.62 7.02 16.98
CA THR A 345 7.54 5.97 17.42
C THR A 345 8.73 5.87 16.45
N ASN A 346 9.73 5.09 16.80
CA ASN A 346 10.84 4.78 15.90
C ASN A 346 10.44 3.88 14.71
N MET A 347 9.20 3.36 14.70
CA MET A 347 8.66 2.52 13.61
C MET A 347 7.55 3.24 12.81
N GLY A 348 7.08 4.40 13.29
CA GLY A 348 6.02 5.14 12.61
C GLY A 348 5.05 5.84 13.54
N VAL A 349 3.79 5.91 13.11
CA VAL A 349 2.72 6.63 13.81
C VAL A 349 1.63 5.67 14.26
N ARG A 350 1.24 5.78 15.54
CA ARG A 350 0.06 5.12 16.09
C ARG A 350 -0.95 6.15 16.60
N VAL A 351 -2.19 5.74 16.68
CA VAL A 351 -3.24 6.48 17.36
C VAL A 351 -3.74 5.64 18.53
N ALA A 352 -3.95 6.29 19.67
CA ALA A 352 -4.51 5.67 20.84
C ALA A 352 -5.74 6.43 21.33
N LEU A 353 -6.57 5.77 22.11
CA LEU A 353 -7.68 6.37 22.85
C LEU A 353 -7.37 6.35 24.35
N MET A 354 -7.73 7.45 25.01
CA MET A 354 -7.71 7.58 26.46
C MET A 354 -9.13 7.38 27.00
N ASP A 355 -9.30 6.49 27.96
CA ASP A 355 -10.57 6.31 28.66
C ASP A 355 -10.79 7.38 29.74
N THR A 356 -11.96 7.39 30.34
CA THR A 356 -12.33 8.32 31.43
C THR A 356 -11.47 8.14 32.70
N ASN A 357 -10.84 6.98 32.89
CA ASN A 357 -9.93 6.69 33.97
C ASN A 357 -8.47 7.04 33.62
N GLY A 358 -8.22 7.51 32.41
CA GLY A 358 -6.90 7.83 31.92
C GLY A 358 -6.06 6.62 31.50
N ASN A 359 -6.65 5.46 31.23
CA ASN A 359 -5.93 4.35 30.65
C ASN A 359 -5.84 4.54 29.12
N ILE A 360 -4.82 3.95 28.52
CA ILE A 360 -4.53 4.10 27.11
C ILE A 360 -4.76 2.76 26.39
N ASN A 361 -5.52 2.80 25.31
CA ASN A 361 -5.61 1.72 24.34
C ASN A 361 -5.05 2.21 23.01
N TYR A 362 -3.93 1.65 22.55
CA TYR A 362 -3.29 2.04 21.29
C TYR A 362 -3.58 1.04 20.17
N GLY A 363 -3.74 1.58 18.97
CA GLY A 363 -3.98 0.81 17.75
C GLY A 363 -2.71 0.32 17.06
N PRO A 364 -2.85 -0.31 15.88
CA PRO A 364 -1.74 -0.69 15.02
C PRO A 364 -0.99 0.54 14.49
N LEU A 365 0.14 0.32 13.82
CA LEU A 365 0.81 1.37 13.05
C LEU A 365 -0.13 1.84 11.93
N VAL A 366 -0.48 3.12 11.96
CA VAL A 366 -1.26 3.78 10.90
C VAL A 366 -0.36 4.10 9.71
N VAL A 367 0.84 4.58 10.02
CA VAL A 367 1.90 4.89 9.05
C VAL A 367 3.18 4.21 9.53
N GLU A 368 3.78 3.40 8.68
CA GLU A 368 5.11 2.84 8.90
C GLU A 368 6.16 3.77 8.30
N THR A 369 7.24 4.02 9.05
CA THR A 369 8.34 4.88 8.62
C THR A 369 9.69 4.19 8.80
N ALA A 370 10.65 4.50 7.94
CA ALA A 370 12.01 3.98 8.07
C ALA A 370 12.81 4.68 9.19
N TYR A 371 12.37 5.85 9.63
CA TYR A 371 13.04 6.69 10.62
C TYR A 371 12.07 7.08 11.74
N PRO A 372 12.59 7.39 12.95
CA PRO A 372 11.77 7.81 14.08
C PRO A 372 10.95 9.08 13.80
N VAL A 373 9.73 9.11 14.34
CA VAL A 373 8.82 10.24 14.27
C VAL A 373 8.96 11.07 15.55
N TYR A 374 9.69 12.16 15.49
CA TYR A 374 10.02 12.99 16.67
C TYR A 374 8.98 14.04 17.02
N SER A 375 7.98 14.25 16.18
CA SER A 375 6.94 15.25 16.46
C SER A 375 5.60 14.83 15.88
N VAL A 376 4.59 14.98 16.72
CA VAL A 376 3.18 14.76 16.39
C VAL A 376 2.39 15.95 16.92
N GLU A 377 1.49 16.52 16.10
CA GLU A 377 0.64 17.64 16.47
C GLU A 377 -0.79 17.41 15.99
N GLY A 378 -1.77 17.93 16.73
CA GLY A 378 -3.19 17.86 16.37
C GLY A 378 -3.69 19.17 15.78
N HIS A 379 -4.40 19.12 14.63
CA HIS A 379 -5.05 20.26 14.04
C HIS A 379 -6.31 19.87 13.25
N GLY A 380 -7.42 20.60 13.42
CA GLY A 380 -8.69 20.26 12.79
C GLY A 380 -9.20 18.87 13.21
N SER A 381 -9.48 18.00 12.26
CA SER A 381 -9.83 16.60 12.49
C SER A 381 -8.65 15.64 12.32
N PHE A 382 -7.43 16.15 12.32
CA PHE A 382 -6.24 15.39 11.94
C PHE A 382 -5.18 15.36 13.04
N ILE A 383 -4.41 14.26 13.02
CA ILE A 383 -3.09 14.20 13.63
C ILE A 383 -2.06 14.34 12.50
N TYR A 384 -1.13 15.25 12.69
CA TYR A 384 0.00 15.49 11.81
C TYR A 384 1.26 14.91 12.42
N ALA A 385 2.03 14.19 11.64
CA ALA A 385 3.30 13.61 12.06
C ALA A 385 4.41 14.05 11.13
N ALA A 386 5.51 14.53 11.68
CA ALA A 386 6.69 14.93 10.92
C ALA A 386 7.53 13.68 10.61
N VAL A 387 7.73 13.39 9.34
CA VAL A 387 8.40 12.17 8.86
C VAL A 387 9.65 12.52 8.06
N GLN A 388 10.73 11.78 8.34
CA GLN A 388 11.96 11.83 7.55
C GLN A 388 11.87 10.81 6.41
N GLU A 389 12.39 11.18 5.24
CA GLU A 389 12.39 10.29 4.07
C GLU A 389 11.04 9.60 3.85
N GLY A 390 9.99 10.42 3.78
CA GLY A 390 8.68 9.98 3.41
C GLY A 390 8.63 9.48 1.96
N ILE A 391 7.55 9.79 1.25
CA ILE A 391 7.47 9.48 -0.17
C ILE A 391 8.53 10.28 -0.93
N ASP A 392 9.19 9.65 -1.90
CA ASP A 392 10.29 10.21 -2.72
C ASP A 392 11.56 10.59 -1.92
N GLY A 393 11.74 10.05 -0.71
CA GLY A 393 12.93 10.30 0.11
C GLY A 393 13.01 11.71 0.69
N LEU A 394 11.91 12.47 0.68
CA LEU A 394 11.85 13.84 1.15
C LEU A 394 11.31 13.91 2.58
N THR A 395 11.80 14.88 3.36
CA THR A 395 11.23 15.21 4.66
C THR A 395 9.91 15.93 4.48
N GLY A 396 8.91 15.55 5.25
CA GLY A 396 7.59 16.15 5.16
C GLY A 396 6.70 15.80 6.33
N VAL A 397 5.43 15.90 6.10
CA VAL A 397 4.37 15.66 7.07
C VAL A 397 3.39 14.65 6.52
N VAL A 398 2.94 13.74 7.36
CA VAL A 398 1.82 12.84 7.09
C VAL A 398 0.63 13.30 7.93
N ARG A 399 -0.53 13.33 7.29
CA ARG A 399 -1.81 13.70 7.91
C ARG A 399 -2.64 12.45 8.13
N VAL A 400 -3.01 12.17 9.37
CA VAL A 400 -3.89 11.04 9.78
C VAL A 400 -5.26 11.60 10.11
N ASN A 401 -6.30 11.14 9.43
CA ASN A 401 -7.66 11.67 9.57
C ASN A 401 -8.46 10.90 10.63
N LEU A 402 -8.65 11.48 11.80
CA LEU A 402 -9.43 10.89 12.90
C LEU A 402 -10.92 10.72 12.58
N GLY A 403 -11.44 11.46 11.61
CA GLY A 403 -12.82 11.34 11.13
C GLY A 403 -13.02 10.20 10.10
N GLN A 404 -11.96 9.50 9.70
CA GLN A 404 -12.02 8.41 8.72
C GLN A 404 -11.37 7.12 9.25
N PRO A 405 -12.02 6.44 10.22
CA PRO A 405 -11.57 5.12 10.64
C PRO A 405 -11.70 4.13 9.48
N LEU A 406 -10.71 3.25 9.37
CA LEU A 406 -10.72 2.19 8.38
C LEU A 406 -11.43 0.96 8.96
N PRO A 407 -12.27 0.26 8.17
CA PRO A 407 -12.98 -0.92 8.62
C PRO A 407 -12.01 -2.07 8.96
N HIS A 408 -12.46 -2.96 9.85
CA HIS A 408 -11.81 -4.21 10.26
C HIS A 408 -10.59 -4.11 11.18
N GLU A 409 -10.12 -2.92 11.52
CA GLU A 409 -9.05 -2.76 12.51
C GLU A 409 -9.37 -1.58 13.41
N ASP A 410 -9.40 -1.83 14.71
CA ASP A 410 -9.62 -0.79 15.70
C ASP A 410 -8.47 0.23 15.68
N LEU A 411 -8.80 1.51 15.77
CA LEU A 411 -7.83 2.62 15.81
C LEU A 411 -6.91 2.72 14.59
N ARG A 412 -7.30 2.15 13.48
CA ARG A 412 -6.65 2.39 12.20
C ARG A 412 -7.40 3.45 11.42
N PHE A 413 -6.69 4.46 10.97
CA PHE A 413 -7.25 5.64 10.31
C PHE A 413 -6.67 5.84 8.91
N ALA A 414 -7.43 6.54 8.08
CA ALA A 414 -6.94 6.98 6.78
C ALA A 414 -5.79 7.99 6.96
N TYR A 415 -4.76 7.88 6.11
CA TYR A 415 -3.64 8.82 6.11
C TYR A 415 -3.23 9.18 4.69
N ALA A 416 -2.56 10.32 4.54
CA ALA A 416 -1.92 10.74 3.29
C ALA A 416 -0.74 11.65 3.58
N THR A 417 0.17 11.77 2.61
CA THR A 417 1.25 12.75 2.67
C THR A 417 0.68 14.16 2.53
N ASP A 418 1.20 15.08 3.33
CA ASP A 418 0.87 16.50 3.31
C ASP A 418 2.08 17.34 2.89
N ALA A 419 2.35 18.45 3.56
CA ALA A 419 3.43 19.37 3.24
C ALA A 419 4.80 18.67 3.13
N GLN A 420 5.58 19.03 2.14
CA GLN A 420 6.94 18.52 1.91
C GLN A 420 7.96 19.66 1.82
N THR A 421 9.16 19.41 2.31
CA THR A 421 10.21 20.43 2.36
C THR A 421 11.08 20.51 1.10
N HIS A 422 10.98 19.56 0.18
CA HIS A 422 11.88 19.36 -0.97
C HIS A 422 13.35 19.12 -0.60
N ASP A 423 13.61 18.89 0.68
CA ASP A 423 14.90 18.53 1.24
C ASP A 423 14.76 17.25 2.06
N ASN A 424 15.84 16.55 2.29
CA ASN A 424 15.90 15.49 3.29
C ASN A 424 16.65 15.98 4.54
N GLY A 425 16.20 15.53 5.69
CA GLY A 425 16.74 15.87 7.00
C GLY A 425 15.86 15.32 8.11
N VAL A 426 16.32 15.37 9.34
CA VAL A 426 15.57 14.88 10.50
C VAL A 426 14.56 15.94 10.94
N PRO A 427 13.24 15.73 10.80
CA PRO A 427 12.27 16.67 11.33
C PRO A 427 12.24 16.58 12.85
N SER A 428 12.34 17.71 13.52
CA SER A 428 12.41 17.80 14.98
C SER A 428 11.09 18.21 15.62
N SER A 429 10.28 19.00 14.93
CA SER A 429 9.03 19.52 15.46
C SER A 429 8.10 20.06 14.38
N ILE A 430 6.80 20.07 14.66
CA ILE A 430 5.75 20.61 13.82
C ILE A 430 4.89 21.59 14.62
N ALA A 431 4.44 22.66 13.99
CA ALA A 431 3.57 23.68 14.57
C ALA A 431 2.63 24.27 13.49
N PHE A 432 1.64 25.04 13.95
CA PHE A 432 0.69 25.76 13.11
C PHE A 432 0.59 27.23 13.50
N PHE A 433 0.24 28.08 12.55
CA PHE A 433 -0.13 29.47 12.88
C PHE A 433 -1.58 29.48 13.41
N GLY A 434 -1.72 29.28 14.72
CA GLY A 434 -3.01 29.28 15.39
C GLY A 434 -4.00 28.28 14.83
N THR A 435 -5.14 28.76 14.36
CA THR A 435 -6.21 27.96 13.78
C THR A 435 -6.08 27.76 12.26
N THR A 436 -5.04 28.30 11.63
CA THR A 436 -4.82 28.08 10.19
C THR A 436 -4.21 26.72 9.92
N ASP A 437 -4.50 26.14 8.76
CA ASP A 437 -3.92 24.86 8.32
C ASP A 437 -2.46 24.99 7.83
N ARG A 438 -1.83 26.14 8.04
CA ARG A 438 -0.45 26.40 7.60
C ARG A 438 0.55 25.73 8.52
N VAL A 439 1.19 24.73 7.99
CA VAL A 439 2.24 23.96 8.68
C VAL A 439 3.55 24.73 8.76
N VAL A 440 4.19 24.65 9.91
CA VAL A 440 5.58 25.07 10.13
C VAL A 440 6.35 23.86 10.63
N LEU A 441 7.47 23.55 9.99
CA LEU A 441 8.26 22.35 10.27
C LEU A 441 9.70 22.74 10.60
N GLY A 442 10.22 22.27 11.72
CA GLY A 442 11.63 22.35 12.06
C GLY A 442 12.37 21.13 11.53
N VAL A 443 13.44 21.34 10.78
CA VAL A 443 14.30 20.27 10.23
C VAL A 443 15.73 20.50 10.68
N THR A 444 16.25 19.55 11.42
CA THR A 444 17.62 19.57 11.95
C THR A 444 18.65 19.68 10.81
N GLY A 445 19.60 20.59 10.95
CA GLY A 445 20.66 20.81 9.97
C GLY A 445 20.23 21.58 8.72
N LYS A 446 18.95 21.95 8.60
CA LYS A 446 18.36 22.70 7.48
C LYS A 446 17.72 24.01 7.96
N GLY A 447 16.82 23.94 8.93
CA GLY A 447 16.15 25.09 9.49
C GLY A 447 14.63 24.95 9.57
N VAL A 448 13.94 26.08 9.45
CA VAL A 448 12.50 26.19 9.58
C VAL A 448 11.85 26.36 8.22
N TYR A 449 10.93 25.46 7.90
CA TYR A 449 10.12 25.49 6.69
C TYR A 449 8.71 25.95 7.02
N THR A 450 8.16 26.82 6.20
CA THR A 450 6.80 27.34 6.39
C THR A 450 5.98 27.14 5.14
N GLN A 451 4.78 26.62 5.30
CA GLN A 451 3.83 26.46 4.20
C GLN A 451 3.30 27.82 3.75
N SER A 452 3.27 28.06 2.45
CA SER A 452 2.72 29.28 1.86
C SER A 452 1.21 29.40 2.12
N ALA A 453 0.71 30.62 2.18
CA ALA A 453 -0.73 30.89 2.24
C ALA A 453 -1.39 30.90 0.85
N THR A 454 -0.61 31.04 -0.23
CA THR A 454 -1.14 31.31 -1.57
C THR A 454 -0.47 30.52 -2.68
N LEU A 455 0.82 30.18 -2.54
CA LEU A 455 1.56 29.47 -3.58
C LEU A 455 1.35 27.96 -3.43
N LEU A 456 0.94 27.33 -4.52
CA LEU A 456 0.78 25.89 -4.64
C LEU A 456 2.13 25.20 -4.88
N GLU A 457 2.18 23.89 -4.58
CA GLU A 457 3.27 23.02 -5.02
C GLU A 457 3.37 23.05 -6.55
N ALA A 458 4.61 23.08 -7.05
CA ALA A 458 4.86 23.12 -8.49
C ALA A 458 4.27 21.89 -9.19
N THR A 459 4.44 20.73 -8.57
CA THR A 459 3.91 19.46 -9.04
C THR A 459 3.49 18.59 -7.86
N GLY A 460 2.49 17.75 -8.07
CA GLY A 460 2.10 16.72 -7.13
C GLY A 460 1.48 15.55 -7.87
N TYR A 461 1.43 14.37 -7.25
CA TYR A 461 0.84 13.20 -7.88
C TYR A 461 0.03 12.34 -6.92
N ILE A 462 -0.85 11.55 -7.50
CA ILE A 462 -1.54 10.43 -6.85
C ILE A 462 -1.21 9.17 -7.65
N LEU A 463 -0.72 8.14 -6.96
CA LEU A 463 -0.51 6.81 -7.51
C LEU A 463 -1.65 5.91 -7.06
N SER A 464 -2.39 5.37 -8.02
CA SER A 464 -3.45 4.39 -7.74
C SER A 464 -2.84 3.09 -7.22
N GLY A 465 -3.59 2.31 -6.47
CA GLY A 465 -3.26 0.91 -6.25
C GLY A 465 -3.25 0.14 -7.58
N ARG A 466 -2.66 -1.06 -7.55
CA ARG A 466 -2.57 -1.97 -8.69
C ARG A 466 -3.94 -2.54 -9.01
N ILE A 467 -4.43 -2.30 -10.23
CA ILE A 467 -5.75 -2.73 -10.70
C ILE A 467 -5.60 -4.09 -11.35
N ARG A 468 -6.05 -5.16 -10.69
CA ARG A 468 -5.93 -6.55 -11.18
C ARG A 468 -7.25 -7.29 -11.34
N TYR A 469 -8.38 -6.70 -10.99
CA TYR A 469 -9.72 -7.29 -11.14
C TYR A 469 -9.83 -8.71 -10.55
N LYS A 470 -9.33 -8.92 -9.32
CA LYS A 470 -9.36 -10.19 -8.57
C LYS A 470 -8.65 -11.39 -9.22
N THR A 471 -7.95 -11.22 -10.30
CA THR A 471 -7.30 -12.33 -11.00
C THR A 471 -5.85 -12.00 -11.34
N VAL A 472 -4.99 -13.01 -11.22
CA VAL A 472 -3.58 -12.95 -11.67
C VAL A 472 -3.44 -13.16 -13.17
N GLU A 473 -4.53 -13.54 -13.85
CA GLU A 473 -4.51 -13.67 -15.31
C GLU A 473 -4.25 -12.34 -16.00
N LYS A 474 -3.58 -12.38 -17.14
CA LYS A 474 -3.30 -11.19 -17.93
C LYS A 474 -4.57 -10.57 -18.52
N LYS A 475 -4.59 -9.24 -18.54
CA LYS A 475 -5.68 -8.42 -19.06
C LYS A 475 -5.18 -7.50 -20.16
N ALA A 476 -6.03 -7.24 -21.13
CA ALA A 476 -5.85 -6.17 -22.08
C ALA A 476 -6.55 -4.90 -21.56
N PHE A 477 -5.78 -4.00 -20.97
CA PHE A 477 -6.28 -2.67 -20.61
C PHE A 477 -6.57 -1.89 -21.90
N ARG A 478 -7.74 -1.29 -22.02
CA ARG A 478 -8.22 -0.72 -23.28
C ARG A 478 -8.50 0.76 -23.23
N LEU A 479 -9.09 1.23 -22.15
CA LEU A 479 -9.54 2.61 -22.01
C LEU A 479 -9.24 3.13 -20.62
N ALA A 480 -8.87 4.40 -20.53
CA ALA A 480 -8.89 5.17 -19.29
C ALA A 480 -9.70 6.45 -19.55
N ASP A 481 -10.67 6.72 -18.71
CA ASP A 481 -11.46 7.95 -18.73
C ASP A 481 -10.98 8.84 -17.58
N LEU A 482 -10.40 9.99 -17.90
CA LEU A 482 -9.89 10.96 -16.94
C LEU A 482 -10.79 12.19 -16.92
N ARG A 483 -11.29 12.56 -15.74
CA ARG A 483 -11.98 13.83 -15.51
C ARG A 483 -11.13 14.75 -14.66
N ALA A 484 -10.84 15.92 -15.20
CA ALA A 484 -10.05 16.93 -14.52
C ALA A 484 -10.47 18.32 -14.99
N ARG A 485 -10.57 19.24 -14.05
CA ARG A 485 -10.73 20.66 -14.35
C ARG A 485 -9.35 21.30 -14.38
N VAL A 486 -8.95 21.86 -15.51
CA VAL A 486 -7.60 22.44 -15.71
C VAL A 486 -7.73 23.92 -16.07
N PRO A 487 -7.99 24.81 -15.08
CA PRO A 487 -8.07 26.25 -15.34
C PRO A 487 -6.70 26.82 -15.73
N ALA A 488 -5.62 26.25 -15.18
CA ALA A 488 -4.24 26.54 -15.52
C ALA A 488 -3.34 25.37 -15.13
N GLY A 489 -2.14 25.28 -15.69
CA GLY A 489 -1.22 24.17 -15.49
C GLY A 489 -1.57 22.94 -16.32
N THR A 490 -1.27 21.76 -15.84
CA THR A 490 -1.49 20.50 -16.57
C THR A 490 -1.90 19.36 -15.64
N VAL A 491 -2.57 18.35 -16.22
CA VAL A 491 -2.80 17.03 -15.62
C VAL A 491 -2.25 15.98 -16.56
N ALA A 492 -1.28 15.20 -16.09
CA ALA A 492 -0.73 14.08 -16.85
C ALA A 492 -1.18 12.75 -16.24
N LEU A 493 -1.55 11.80 -17.08
CA LEU A 493 -1.84 10.43 -16.69
C LEU A 493 -0.78 9.51 -17.25
N SER A 494 -0.12 8.75 -16.38
CA SER A 494 0.84 7.71 -16.75
C SER A 494 0.36 6.34 -16.27
N ALA A 495 0.72 5.28 -16.98
CA ALA A 495 0.54 3.90 -16.54
C ALA A 495 1.88 3.29 -16.14
N LEU A 496 1.86 2.49 -15.07
CA LEU A 496 3.00 1.72 -14.58
C LEU A 496 2.67 0.23 -14.69
N ASP A 497 3.55 -0.53 -15.31
CA ASP A 497 3.43 -1.99 -15.47
C ASP A 497 4.00 -2.77 -14.26
N GLU A 498 4.06 -4.09 -14.38
CA GLU A 498 4.58 -5.00 -13.35
C GLU A 498 6.08 -4.77 -13.03
N ASN A 499 6.82 -4.16 -13.93
CA ASN A 499 8.25 -3.85 -13.78
C ASN A 499 8.48 -2.41 -13.28
N ALA A 500 7.40 -1.72 -12.87
CA ALA A 500 7.42 -0.30 -12.54
C ALA A 500 7.90 0.61 -13.69
N SER A 501 7.79 0.13 -14.94
CA SER A 501 8.04 0.96 -16.12
C SER A 501 6.89 1.92 -16.32
N GLU A 502 7.18 3.20 -16.32
CA GLU A 502 6.19 4.27 -16.43
C GLU A 502 6.12 4.81 -17.87
N VAL A 503 4.90 4.88 -18.39
CA VAL A 503 4.62 5.42 -19.72
C VAL A 503 3.56 6.51 -19.59
N ASN A 504 3.86 7.73 -20.06
CA ASN A 504 2.87 8.80 -20.14
C ASN A 504 1.84 8.47 -21.23
N LEU A 505 0.57 8.50 -20.86
CA LEU A 505 -0.56 8.23 -21.73
C LEU A 505 -1.12 9.50 -22.36
N ILE A 506 -1.26 10.55 -21.55
CA ILE A 506 -1.77 11.86 -21.97
C ILE A 506 -1.33 12.96 -21.02
N THR A 507 -1.24 14.17 -21.55
CA THR A 507 -1.10 15.40 -20.77
C THR A 507 -2.19 16.39 -21.20
N LEU A 508 -3.09 16.72 -20.27
CA LEU A 508 -4.17 17.71 -20.45
C LEU A 508 -3.65 19.09 -20.07
N GLY A 509 -3.72 20.04 -20.95
CA GLY A 509 -3.39 21.45 -20.69
C GLY A 509 -4.61 22.27 -20.28
N SER A 510 -4.41 23.57 -20.06
CA SER A 510 -5.48 24.53 -19.78
C SER A 510 -6.56 24.51 -20.88
N ASN A 511 -7.82 24.59 -20.46
CA ASN A 511 -9.01 24.49 -21.31
C ASN A 511 -9.25 23.10 -21.94
N ALA A 512 -8.64 22.04 -21.42
CA ALA A 512 -9.01 20.68 -21.80
C ALA A 512 -10.50 20.41 -21.46
N ALA A 513 -11.15 19.58 -22.29
CA ALA A 513 -12.53 19.18 -22.03
C ALA A 513 -12.64 18.47 -20.67
N ASP A 514 -13.73 18.72 -19.97
CA ASP A 514 -14.06 18.03 -18.71
C ASP A 514 -14.46 16.57 -19.00
N GLY A 515 -13.48 15.73 -19.07
CA GLY A 515 -13.62 14.30 -19.40
C GLY A 515 -12.95 13.95 -20.72
N THR A 516 -11.88 13.22 -20.64
CA THR A 516 -11.11 12.72 -21.77
C THR A 516 -10.99 11.22 -21.69
N SER A 517 -11.42 10.54 -22.77
CA SER A 517 -11.27 9.09 -22.93
C SER A 517 -9.98 8.80 -23.70
N ILE A 518 -9.15 7.93 -23.13
CA ILE A 518 -7.82 7.60 -23.65
C ILE A 518 -7.79 6.13 -24.01
N GLY A 519 -7.50 5.84 -25.29
CA GLY A 519 -7.21 4.48 -25.73
C GLY A 519 -5.86 4.00 -25.18
N LEU A 520 -5.85 2.94 -24.42
CA LEU A 520 -4.64 2.37 -23.83
C LEU A 520 -3.97 1.44 -24.83
N THR A 521 -2.98 1.97 -25.55
CA THR A 521 -2.09 1.19 -26.43
C THR A 521 -0.72 0.94 -25.80
N GLN A 522 -0.44 1.63 -24.71
CA GLN A 522 0.78 1.54 -23.91
C GLN A 522 0.42 1.41 -22.41
N PRO A 523 1.22 0.73 -21.59
CA PRO A 523 2.32 -0.15 -22.01
C PRO A 523 1.82 -1.28 -22.92
N ALA A 524 2.66 -1.67 -23.88
CA ALA A 524 2.26 -2.64 -24.90
C ALA A 524 2.07 -4.04 -24.31
N GLY A 525 1.02 -4.74 -24.75
CA GLY A 525 0.77 -6.12 -24.36
C GLY A 525 -0.39 -6.30 -23.39
N ASN A 526 -0.40 -7.48 -22.77
CA ASN A 526 -1.38 -7.85 -21.75
C ASN A 526 -0.66 -7.91 -20.39
N HIS A 527 -1.23 -7.27 -19.38
CA HIS A 527 -0.66 -7.12 -18.06
C HIS A 527 -1.48 -7.85 -17.00
N GLU A 528 -0.84 -8.36 -15.96
CA GLU A 528 -1.53 -8.88 -14.78
C GLU A 528 -2.25 -7.73 -14.07
N TYR A 529 -1.56 -6.60 -13.90
CA TYR A 529 -2.12 -5.37 -13.35
C TYR A 529 -1.46 -4.15 -13.97
N LEU A 530 -2.10 -3.00 -13.87
CA LEU A 530 -1.51 -1.69 -14.07
C LEU A 530 -1.79 -0.80 -12.85
N SER A 531 -0.86 0.09 -12.54
CA SER A 531 -1.08 1.24 -11.66
C SER A 531 -1.11 2.51 -12.50
N PHE A 532 -1.80 3.53 -12.03
CA PHE A 532 -1.91 4.80 -12.75
C PHE A 532 -1.41 5.93 -11.85
N ARG A 533 -0.46 6.71 -12.36
CA ARG A 533 0.00 7.94 -11.73
C ARG A 533 -0.67 9.11 -12.41
N THR A 534 -1.45 9.89 -11.64
CA THR A 534 -1.99 11.16 -12.10
C THR A 534 -1.15 12.29 -11.50
N THR A 535 -0.45 13.02 -12.35
CA THR A 535 0.41 14.14 -11.95
C THR A 535 -0.28 15.46 -12.24
N LEU A 536 -0.38 16.30 -11.24
CA LEU A 536 -0.91 17.67 -11.30
C LEU A 536 0.28 18.64 -11.34
N THR A 537 0.23 19.64 -12.22
CA THR A 537 1.25 20.70 -12.30
C THR A 537 0.53 22.05 -12.25
N CYS A 538 0.97 22.97 -11.40
CA CYS A 538 0.36 24.30 -11.27
C CYS A 538 0.73 25.21 -12.45
N SER A 539 0.10 26.39 -12.47
CA SER A 539 0.50 27.50 -13.35
C SER A 539 1.92 27.99 -13.05
N GLY A 540 2.55 28.65 -14.01
CA GLY A 540 3.91 29.15 -13.86
C GLY A 540 4.10 30.18 -12.74
N ASP A 541 3.02 30.86 -12.33
CA ASP A 541 3.00 31.78 -11.18
C ASP A 541 2.76 31.09 -9.83
N GLY A 542 2.41 29.79 -9.86
CA GLY A 542 2.12 28.98 -8.67
C GLY A 542 0.80 29.31 -7.96
N LEU A 543 -0.06 30.17 -8.54
CA LEU A 543 -1.28 30.64 -7.87
C LEU A 543 -2.51 29.78 -8.20
N THR A 544 -2.51 29.14 -9.36
CA THR A 544 -3.65 28.37 -9.84
C THR A 544 -3.21 26.97 -10.26
N GLY A 545 -3.97 25.96 -9.88
CA GLY A 545 -3.67 24.57 -10.22
C GLY A 545 -4.90 23.81 -10.74
N PRO A 546 -4.68 22.65 -11.34
CA PRO A 546 -5.74 21.78 -11.78
C PRO A 546 -6.39 21.04 -10.61
N THR A 547 -7.60 20.54 -10.87
CA THR A 547 -8.36 19.68 -9.94
C THR A 547 -8.65 18.35 -10.63
N LEU A 548 -8.22 17.26 -10.04
CA LEU A 548 -8.58 15.91 -10.47
C LEU A 548 -9.94 15.55 -9.87
N GLN A 549 -10.86 15.03 -10.68
CA GLN A 549 -12.22 14.69 -10.26
C GLN A 549 -12.48 13.18 -10.30
N SER A 550 -12.06 12.48 -11.34
CA SER A 550 -12.20 11.03 -11.40
C SER A 550 -11.26 10.38 -12.40
N LEU A 551 -10.98 9.11 -12.14
CA LEU A 551 -10.28 8.19 -13.05
C LEU A 551 -11.09 6.91 -13.16
N GLN A 552 -11.39 6.47 -14.39
CA GLN A 552 -11.99 5.18 -14.65
C GLN A 552 -11.11 4.39 -15.62
N VAL A 553 -10.89 3.12 -15.34
CA VAL A 553 -10.06 2.24 -16.16
C VAL A 553 -10.87 1.03 -16.59
N LYS A 554 -10.76 0.68 -17.88
CA LYS A 554 -11.50 -0.43 -18.51
C LYS A 554 -10.52 -1.45 -19.08
N ALA A 555 -10.73 -2.73 -18.75
CA ALA A 555 -9.92 -3.83 -19.24
C ALA A 555 -10.78 -5.00 -19.74
N LEU A 556 -10.21 -5.82 -20.59
CA LEU A 556 -10.78 -7.09 -21.04
C LEU A 556 -9.91 -8.25 -20.54
N PRO A 557 -10.50 -9.39 -20.17
CA PRO A 557 -9.72 -10.58 -19.89
C PRO A 557 -8.95 -11.01 -21.15
N ALA A 558 -7.68 -11.29 -20.97
CA ALA A 558 -6.81 -11.77 -22.05
C ALA A 558 -6.11 -13.07 -21.62
N PRO A 559 -6.86 -14.11 -21.30
CA PRO A 559 -6.28 -15.38 -20.89
C PRO A 559 -5.40 -15.94 -22.02
N LYS A 560 -4.36 -16.67 -21.63
CA LYS A 560 -3.59 -17.44 -22.60
C LYS A 560 -4.54 -18.34 -23.38
N ARG A 561 -4.43 -18.29 -24.71
CA ARG A 561 -5.21 -19.19 -25.54
C ARG A 561 -4.56 -20.56 -25.53
N GLN A 562 -5.35 -21.59 -25.29
CA GLN A 562 -4.93 -22.96 -25.45
C GLN A 562 -5.22 -23.46 -26.86
N ARG A 563 -4.36 -24.32 -27.36
CA ARG A 563 -4.60 -25.00 -28.64
C ARG A 563 -5.26 -26.33 -28.35
N LEU A 564 -6.42 -26.53 -28.94
CA LEU A 564 -7.10 -27.83 -28.99
C LEU A 564 -6.82 -28.43 -30.35
N ILE A 565 -6.39 -29.69 -30.35
CA ILE A 565 -6.10 -30.44 -31.58
C ILE A 565 -6.94 -31.71 -31.51
N GLN A 566 -7.76 -31.91 -32.49
CA GLN A 566 -8.60 -33.10 -32.61
C GLN A 566 -8.10 -33.98 -33.74
N TYR A 567 -7.66 -35.16 -33.35
CA TYR A 567 -7.18 -36.17 -34.27
C TYR A 567 -8.24 -37.25 -34.53
N PRO A 568 -8.66 -37.47 -35.79
CA PRO A 568 -9.44 -38.64 -36.19
C PRO A 568 -8.47 -39.79 -36.46
N LEU A 569 -8.37 -40.71 -35.52
CA LEU A 569 -7.41 -41.82 -35.54
C LEU A 569 -8.05 -43.08 -36.04
N ASN A 570 -7.38 -43.78 -36.96
CA ASN A 570 -7.79 -45.12 -37.32
C ASN A 570 -7.47 -46.09 -36.17
N CYS A 571 -8.41 -46.91 -35.76
CA CYS A 571 -8.27 -47.80 -34.64
C CYS A 571 -8.85 -49.18 -34.98
N GLU A 572 -8.04 -50.00 -35.65
CA GLU A 572 -8.40 -51.33 -36.12
C GLU A 572 -7.42 -52.37 -35.58
N ASP A 573 -7.89 -53.65 -35.44
CA ASP A 573 -7.02 -54.73 -35.02
C ASP A 573 -5.97 -55.07 -36.10
N ARG A 574 -6.28 -54.80 -37.36
CA ARG A 574 -5.38 -54.93 -38.50
C ARG A 574 -5.44 -53.71 -39.38
N GLU A 575 -4.38 -52.98 -39.42
CA GLU A 575 -4.25 -51.73 -40.19
C GLU A 575 -3.30 -51.94 -41.40
N THR A 576 -3.46 -51.08 -42.37
CA THR A 576 -2.54 -51.03 -43.51
C THR A 576 -1.95 -49.62 -43.56
N SER A 577 -0.61 -49.53 -43.46
CA SER A 577 0.08 -48.25 -43.57
C SER A 577 -0.07 -47.60 -44.95
N ALA A 578 0.25 -46.30 -45.05
CA ALA A 578 0.31 -45.57 -46.30
C ALA A 578 1.27 -46.21 -47.31
N THR A 579 2.21 -47.02 -46.86
CA THR A 579 3.15 -47.77 -47.73
C THR A 579 2.64 -49.16 -48.09
N GLY A 580 1.42 -49.54 -47.73
CA GLY A 580 0.80 -50.83 -48.04
C GLY A 580 1.20 -51.98 -47.09
N VAL A 581 1.95 -51.70 -46.08
CA VAL A 581 2.38 -52.69 -45.09
C VAL A 581 1.26 -52.98 -44.10
N LYS A 582 0.87 -54.24 -43.90
CA LYS A 582 -0.12 -54.66 -42.93
C LYS A 582 0.52 -54.86 -41.57
N PHE A 583 -0.13 -54.40 -40.51
CA PHE A 583 0.34 -54.54 -39.13
C PHE A 583 -0.85 -54.66 -38.14
N GLY A 584 -0.54 -54.94 -36.89
CA GLY A 584 -1.52 -55.15 -35.81
C GLY A 584 -1.86 -56.61 -35.56
N PHE A 585 -2.63 -56.86 -34.47
CA PHE A 585 -3.03 -58.17 -33.99
C PHE A 585 -4.43 -58.09 -33.37
N LYS A 586 -5.03 -59.23 -33.08
CA LYS A 586 -6.34 -59.26 -32.43
C LYS A 586 -6.29 -58.61 -31.04
N GLY A 587 -7.10 -57.56 -30.82
CA GLY A 587 -7.11 -56.76 -29.61
C GLY A 587 -6.21 -55.52 -29.65
N TYR A 588 -5.50 -55.29 -30.76
CA TYR A 588 -4.64 -54.11 -30.92
C TYR A 588 -5.40 -52.78 -30.83
N ALA A 589 -6.57 -52.72 -31.47
CA ALA A 589 -7.43 -51.53 -31.40
C ALA A 589 -7.91 -51.26 -29.96
N TRP A 590 -8.36 -52.32 -29.27
CA TRP A 590 -8.86 -52.21 -27.92
C TRP A 590 -7.81 -51.74 -26.92
N GLN A 591 -6.59 -52.23 -27.02
CA GLN A 591 -5.49 -51.79 -26.16
C GLN A 591 -5.16 -50.30 -26.34
N ARG A 592 -5.19 -49.78 -27.58
CA ARG A 592 -4.96 -48.36 -27.87
C ARG A 592 -6.07 -47.48 -27.30
N ILE A 593 -7.33 -47.94 -27.40
CA ILE A 593 -8.46 -47.21 -26.80
C ILE A 593 -8.29 -47.15 -25.30
N GLN A 594 -8.04 -48.29 -24.64
CA GLN A 594 -7.82 -48.34 -23.18
C GLN A 594 -6.65 -47.44 -22.75
N ALA A 595 -5.57 -47.36 -23.51
CA ALA A 595 -4.45 -46.49 -23.21
C ALA A 595 -4.84 -44.99 -23.24
N MET A 596 -5.70 -44.61 -24.18
CA MET A 596 -6.19 -43.23 -24.26
C MET A 596 -7.20 -42.91 -23.17
N GLU A 597 -8.14 -43.82 -22.89
CA GLU A 597 -9.11 -43.70 -21.79
C GLU A 597 -8.40 -43.57 -20.44
N LEU A 598 -7.42 -44.42 -20.18
CA LEU A 598 -6.64 -44.37 -18.94
C LEU A 598 -5.85 -43.08 -18.79
N ALA A 599 -5.29 -42.56 -19.88
CA ALA A 599 -4.58 -41.31 -19.89
C ALA A 599 -5.52 -40.11 -19.69
N GLU A 600 -6.74 -40.16 -20.21
CA GLU A 600 -7.82 -39.18 -19.97
C GLU A 600 -8.27 -39.21 -18.52
N GLU A 601 -8.64 -40.37 -17.98
CA GLU A 601 -9.10 -40.54 -16.58
C GLU A 601 -8.08 -40.02 -15.55
N ASN A 602 -6.81 -40.30 -15.78
CA ASN A 602 -5.74 -39.86 -14.88
C ASN A 602 -5.18 -38.45 -15.21
N ASN A 603 -5.74 -37.75 -16.20
CA ASN A 603 -5.30 -36.44 -16.65
C ASN A 603 -3.77 -36.37 -16.88
N VAL A 604 -3.22 -37.38 -17.53
CA VAL A 604 -1.77 -37.54 -17.73
C VAL A 604 -1.27 -36.56 -18.78
N VAL A 605 -0.13 -35.92 -18.51
CA VAL A 605 0.57 -35.11 -19.51
C VAL A 605 1.32 -36.05 -20.46
N LEU A 606 0.89 -36.09 -21.71
CA LEU A 606 1.44 -36.90 -22.77
C LEU A 606 2.38 -36.12 -23.67
N GLN A 607 3.47 -36.75 -24.08
CA GLN A 607 4.29 -36.26 -25.20
C GLN A 607 3.64 -36.70 -26.50
N CYS A 608 3.32 -35.73 -27.36
CA CYS A 608 2.68 -35.98 -28.65
C CYS A 608 3.63 -35.54 -29.77
N GLN A 609 3.62 -36.34 -30.83
CA GLN A 609 4.38 -36.03 -32.03
C GLN A 609 3.48 -36.22 -33.25
N ASP A 610 3.35 -35.16 -34.04
CA ASP A 610 2.64 -35.13 -35.31
C ASP A 610 3.66 -35.23 -36.45
N PHE A 611 3.77 -36.44 -37.01
CA PHE A 611 4.74 -36.68 -38.09
C PHE A 611 4.33 -36.05 -39.43
N THR A 612 3.07 -35.65 -39.54
CA THR A 612 2.58 -35.00 -40.79
C THR A 612 3.15 -33.60 -40.96
N ASN A 613 3.42 -32.91 -39.87
CA ASN A 613 3.97 -31.55 -39.89
C ASN A 613 5.29 -31.40 -39.08
N GLY A 614 5.76 -32.46 -38.45
CA GLY A 614 6.99 -32.48 -37.63
C GLY A 614 6.87 -31.83 -36.25
N GLU A 615 5.66 -31.50 -35.79
CA GLU A 615 5.46 -30.83 -34.51
C GLU A 615 5.52 -31.83 -33.34
N THR A 616 6.31 -31.49 -32.30
CA THR A 616 6.34 -32.21 -31.02
C THR A 616 5.85 -31.29 -29.92
N PHE A 617 4.94 -31.78 -29.06
CA PHE A 617 4.34 -30.98 -28.00
C PHE A 617 3.84 -31.84 -26.85
N SER A 618 3.69 -31.22 -25.67
CA SER A 618 3.04 -31.82 -24.52
C SER A 618 1.55 -31.49 -24.51
N ALA A 619 0.70 -32.46 -24.20
CA ALA A 619 -0.74 -32.27 -24.15
C ALA A 619 -1.40 -33.18 -23.09
N THR A 620 -2.61 -32.79 -22.71
CA THR A 620 -3.55 -33.66 -21.97
C THR A 620 -4.71 -34.01 -22.88
N ILE A 621 -5.32 -35.16 -22.65
CA ILE A 621 -6.54 -35.57 -23.36
C ILE A 621 -7.72 -34.85 -22.72
N GLU A 622 -8.48 -34.08 -23.52
CA GLU A 622 -9.73 -33.45 -23.09
C GLU A 622 -10.92 -34.37 -23.24
N GLN A 623 -10.90 -35.18 -24.31
CA GLN A 623 -11.97 -36.06 -24.65
C GLN A 623 -11.45 -37.14 -25.61
N SER A 624 -11.81 -38.37 -25.37
CA SER A 624 -11.70 -39.49 -26.30
C SER A 624 -13.10 -40.04 -26.64
N GLU A 625 -13.35 -40.27 -27.91
CA GLU A 625 -14.61 -40.79 -28.43
C GLU A 625 -14.32 -41.88 -29.45
N PHE A 626 -14.81 -43.09 -29.20
CA PHE A 626 -14.65 -44.18 -30.13
C PHE A 626 -15.96 -44.53 -30.85
N ALA A 627 -15.96 -44.40 -32.16
CA ALA A 627 -17.06 -44.80 -33.02
C ALA A 627 -16.74 -46.13 -33.72
N ARG A 628 -17.42 -47.19 -33.32
CA ARG A 628 -17.21 -48.52 -33.88
C ARG A 628 -17.81 -48.60 -35.28
N THR A 629 -17.02 -49.05 -36.25
CA THR A 629 -17.51 -49.38 -37.57
C THR A 629 -18.22 -50.76 -37.54
N ALA A 630 -19.35 -50.90 -38.24
CA ALA A 630 -20.03 -52.15 -38.34
C ALA A 630 -19.10 -53.23 -38.96
N PRO A 631 -18.98 -54.40 -38.36
CA PRO A 631 -18.15 -55.46 -38.94
C PRO A 631 -18.66 -55.78 -40.35
N ARG A 632 -17.76 -55.86 -41.32
CA ARG A 632 -18.10 -56.42 -42.65
C ARG A 632 -18.51 -57.87 -42.43
N ALA A 633 -19.73 -58.18 -42.84
CA ALA A 633 -20.36 -59.48 -42.56
C ALA A 633 -19.77 -60.66 -43.35
N ALA A 634 -18.65 -60.50 -44.09
CA ALA A 634 -18.24 -61.45 -45.07
C ALA A 634 -17.22 -62.51 -44.63
N ASP A 635 -16.46 -62.35 -43.56
CA ASP A 635 -15.34 -63.25 -43.31
C ASP A 635 -15.21 -63.85 -41.89
N GLY A 636 -16.22 -63.68 -41.02
CA GLY A 636 -16.26 -64.38 -39.72
C GLY A 636 -15.12 -64.05 -38.73
N SER A 637 -14.18 -63.30 -39.10
CA SER A 637 -13.11 -62.77 -38.26
C SER A 637 -13.61 -61.50 -37.58
N GLY A 638 -14.16 -61.64 -36.38
CA GLY A 638 -14.65 -60.50 -35.57
C GLY A 638 -13.54 -59.54 -35.24
N ASN A 639 -13.05 -58.78 -36.24
CA ASN A 639 -12.07 -57.71 -36.04
C ASN A 639 -12.77 -56.51 -35.44
N PHE A 640 -12.17 -55.99 -34.37
CA PHE A 640 -12.60 -54.78 -33.76
C PHE A 640 -12.03 -53.60 -34.60
N ALA A 641 -12.91 -52.73 -35.08
CA ALA A 641 -12.52 -51.63 -35.97
C ALA A 641 -13.40 -50.42 -35.76
N GLY A 642 -12.80 -49.24 -35.83
CA GLY A 642 -13.52 -47.98 -35.71
C GLY A 642 -12.61 -46.75 -35.83
N THR A 643 -13.20 -45.63 -35.64
CA THR A 643 -12.48 -44.34 -35.58
C THR A 643 -12.42 -43.87 -34.14
N LEU A 644 -11.23 -43.62 -33.63
CA LEU A 644 -10.99 -43.01 -32.33
C LEU A 644 -10.73 -41.53 -32.55
N LYS A 645 -11.56 -40.67 -32.00
CA LYS A 645 -11.44 -39.22 -32.04
C LYS A 645 -10.85 -38.78 -30.72
N VAL A 646 -9.64 -38.25 -30.75
CA VAL A 646 -8.96 -37.75 -29.55
C VAL A 646 -8.80 -36.25 -29.64
N THR A 647 -9.33 -35.53 -28.66
CA THR A 647 -9.15 -34.09 -28.52
C THR A 647 -8.06 -33.82 -27.48
N LEU A 648 -6.97 -33.23 -27.94
CA LEU A 648 -5.80 -32.92 -27.13
C LEU A 648 -5.77 -31.44 -26.78
N ARG A 649 -5.51 -31.12 -25.53
CA ARG A 649 -5.18 -29.77 -25.07
C ARG A 649 -3.67 -29.64 -25.01
N LYS A 650 -3.10 -28.88 -25.96
CA LYS A 650 -1.67 -28.59 -25.97
C LYS A 650 -1.32 -27.73 -24.76
N LEU A 651 -0.35 -28.17 -23.96
CA LEU A 651 0.22 -27.38 -22.87
C LEU A 651 1.23 -26.35 -23.43
N ALA A 652 1.33 -25.22 -22.75
CA ALA A 652 2.14 -24.09 -23.21
C ALA A 652 3.64 -24.36 -23.02
#